data_42c7d2cbbed94332f233a5c87984d73e
#
_entry.id   42c7d2cbbed94332f233a5c87984d73e
#
_cell.length_a   1.000
_cell.length_b   1.000
_cell.length_c   1.000
_cell.angle_alpha   90.00
_cell.angle_beta   90.00
_cell.angle_gamma   90.00
#
_symmetry.space_group_name_H-M   'P 1'
#
loop_
_entity.id
_entity.type
_entity.pdbx_description
1 polymer ?
#
loop_
_entity_poly.entity_id
_entity_poly.type
_entity_poly.pdbx_seq_one_letter_code
_entity_poly.pdbx_strand_id
1 'polypeptide(L)'
;VKLYTLILATILSLSNFLSAQDYIWPLKLGRVVSSNFANPRPRRFHAGLDISTEGKTGHEVVAIDSGYVERIRVSSDGYGRILYQKLNDGKTVVYAHLDGFTDLLNEIIRFEQKRNRSYDVDKYFRPNEMLVNKGDFIGYSGDSGGAFGPHLHFEMRDTLNRPINPFTNGFGMDDRHRPKMDRLAVIPLSPETVINGVTLPQVFPLHRKSAALYEFPDTIHVFNTVGLALSAVDEITGFAIKYNITGAALFVDDAEQFRLEFDHYSFTNNHLLEMSVDNSLRRLNDGNFHRLFVISNETKSDFVKGSSHGRLSLSPGYHSVSLRVFDHAQNVTRIQGTLYIAPPTRVRAEILSEKASTITVAVYPDGSPFPITDFVCYAFNAKGYPEVKVDPISKEKSDRALVVELPKKLTRNRILQFMGINSLGGVSEAYHLPYKAEVADHMTTPFQLSVSHLEKSVVIEVAARGYFQQAANLTLKGSKLLNLPLKQVRPGVFHSAPLKPQDLAEMEGITFTVSGAAVREMRFRFNPELSVGAESAAAFSIDGKCVLQTTKQTFYDTTAFWIEAVENPVSLETGRFKSKVYQLQPFDRALKDSARVSIQLKKSESAEKMGIFYYDQKEGWTYLPSKLSNVDRLLSAPLYSFEAVAVIEDTVPPRIYDFFPGQNASYSSTDFTTISGKVEDDLAGIGKDKDIQMTLDGESLYFEYHPIKKEVRYRLDGFLGAGQYQLVITATDQVGNRSTKEITFSVN
;
A
#
# COMPACT_ATOMS: atom_id res chain seq x y z
N VAL A 1 -61.76 -15.00 -7.46
CA VAL A 1 -60.45 -15.40 -6.90
C VAL A 1 -59.32 -14.81 -7.72
N LYS A 2 -59.30 -14.86 -9.06
CA LYS A 2 -58.23 -14.31 -9.92
C LYS A 2 -58.08 -12.77 -9.87
N LEU A 3 -59.15 -12.02 -9.58
CA LEU A 3 -59.13 -10.57 -9.51
C LEU A 3 -58.51 -10.07 -8.18
N TYR A 4 -58.76 -10.77 -7.09
CA TYR A 4 -58.19 -10.44 -5.77
C TYR A 4 -56.70 -10.77 -5.70
N THR A 5 -56.21 -11.78 -6.40
CA THR A 5 -54.76 -12.10 -6.48
C THR A 5 -53.98 -11.07 -7.28
N LEU A 6 -54.59 -10.45 -8.30
CA LEU A 6 -53.95 -9.40 -9.10
C LEU A 6 -53.87 -8.08 -8.32
N ILE A 7 -54.88 -7.74 -7.53
CA ILE A 7 -54.90 -6.53 -6.69
C ILE A 7 -53.91 -6.67 -5.52
N LEU A 8 -53.79 -7.85 -4.92
CA LEU A 8 -52.82 -8.12 -3.85
C LEU A 8 -51.36 -8.10 -4.37
N ALA A 9 -51.12 -8.61 -5.58
CA ALA A 9 -49.81 -8.53 -6.23
C ALA A 9 -49.41 -7.08 -6.62
N THR A 10 -50.36 -6.23 -7.01
CA THR A 10 -50.15 -4.82 -7.33
C THR A 10 -49.92 -3.99 -6.06
N ILE A 11 -50.55 -4.31 -4.94
CA ILE A 11 -50.34 -3.66 -3.66
C ILE A 11 -48.99 -4.06 -3.05
N LEU A 12 -48.55 -5.32 -3.20
CA LEU A 12 -47.23 -5.79 -2.78
C LEU A 12 -46.08 -5.26 -3.66
N SER A 13 -46.34 -4.88 -4.91
CA SER A 13 -45.36 -4.24 -5.78
C SER A 13 -45.24 -2.72 -5.57
N LEU A 14 -46.24 -2.07 -4.95
CA LEU A 14 -46.19 -0.66 -4.59
C LEU A 14 -45.56 -0.38 -3.22
N SER A 15 -45.33 -1.39 -2.37
CA SER A 15 -44.75 -1.20 -1.04
C SER A 15 -43.22 -1.20 -1.03
N ASN A 16 -42.57 -1.33 -2.17
CA ASN A 16 -41.09 -1.19 -2.32
C ASN A 16 -40.64 0.10 -2.99
N PHE A 17 -41.45 1.15 -3.05
CA PHE A 17 -40.92 2.48 -3.11
C PHE A 17 -40.39 2.85 -1.72
N LEU A 18 -39.28 2.29 -1.32
CA LEU A 18 -38.39 2.95 -0.35
C LEU A 18 -38.20 4.38 -0.88
N SER A 19 -38.82 5.34 -0.23
CA SER A 19 -38.59 6.76 -0.46
C SER A 19 -37.08 6.92 -0.52
N ALA A 20 -36.53 7.27 -1.67
CA ALA A 20 -35.14 7.66 -1.79
C ALA A 20 -34.96 8.78 -0.76
N GLN A 21 -34.15 8.53 0.27
CA GLN A 21 -33.93 9.48 1.35
C GLN A 21 -33.25 10.68 0.74
N ASP A 22 -33.94 11.82 0.73
CA ASP A 22 -33.51 13.04 0.04
C ASP A 22 -32.54 13.80 0.95
N TYR A 23 -31.32 13.29 1.14
CA TYR A 23 -30.26 13.97 1.86
C TYR A 23 -29.80 15.21 1.09
N ILE A 24 -29.52 16.30 1.82
CA ILE A 24 -28.91 17.49 1.22
C ILE A 24 -27.39 17.38 1.25
N TRP A 25 -26.73 18.08 0.33
CA TRP A 25 -25.28 18.19 0.32
C TRP A 25 -24.79 19.02 1.53
N PRO A 26 -23.75 18.58 2.27
CA PRO A 26 -23.38 19.22 3.54
C PRO A 26 -22.70 20.57 3.40
N LEU A 27 -22.29 20.98 2.19
CA LEU A 27 -21.67 22.27 1.90
C LEU A 27 -22.47 23.04 0.85
N LYS A 28 -22.56 24.37 0.99
CA LYS A 28 -23.15 25.26 -0.03
C LYS A 28 -22.16 25.59 -1.16
N LEU A 29 -21.35 24.62 -1.57
CA LEU A 29 -20.35 24.73 -2.64
C LEU A 29 -20.64 23.73 -3.74
N GLY A 30 -19.90 23.86 -4.85
CA GLY A 30 -19.92 22.85 -5.92
C GLY A 30 -19.63 21.46 -5.38
N ARG A 31 -20.30 20.44 -5.94
CA ARG A 31 -20.10 19.05 -5.54
C ARG A 31 -18.79 18.51 -6.11
N VAL A 32 -17.66 18.79 -5.46
CA VAL A 32 -16.33 18.31 -5.83
C VAL A 32 -15.81 17.43 -4.71
N VAL A 33 -15.42 16.20 -5.04
CA VAL A 33 -14.84 15.24 -4.10
C VAL A 33 -13.39 15.02 -4.48
N SER A 34 -12.46 15.12 -3.54
CA SER A 34 -11.02 14.90 -3.77
C SER A 34 -10.59 13.46 -3.50
N SER A 35 -11.35 12.71 -2.71
CA SER A 35 -11.10 11.28 -2.44
C SER A 35 -12.42 10.58 -2.08
N ASN A 36 -12.62 9.37 -2.61
CA ASN A 36 -13.85 8.62 -2.39
C ASN A 36 -13.71 7.50 -1.35
N PHE A 37 -14.83 6.85 -1.06
CA PHE A 37 -14.94 5.72 -0.16
C PHE A 37 -14.04 4.55 -0.56
N ALA A 38 -13.48 3.86 0.43
CA ALA A 38 -12.57 2.73 0.30
C ALA A 38 -11.28 3.01 -0.51
N ASN A 39 -10.94 4.29 -0.78
CA ASN A 39 -9.64 4.62 -1.36
C ASN A 39 -8.52 4.10 -0.42
N PRO A 40 -7.57 3.28 -0.91
CA PRO A 40 -6.52 2.73 -0.09
C PRO A 40 -5.63 3.81 0.54
N ARG A 41 -5.51 3.77 1.87
CA ARG A 41 -4.61 4.59 2.69
C ARG A 41 -3.60 3.67 3.39
N PRO A 42 -2.50 4.15 3.95
CA PRO A 42 -1.64 3.30 4.77
C PRO A 42 -2.44 2.58 5.87
N ARG A 43 -2.51 1.25 5.80
CA ARG A 43 -3.16 0.32 6.76
C ARG A 43 -4.66 0.55 7.02
N ARG A 44 -5.37 1.28 6.18
CA ARG A 44 -6.81 1.52 6.33
C ARG A 44 -7.45 1.87 5.00
N PHE A 45 -8.75 1.66 4.93
CA PHE A 45 -9.59 2.22 3.88
C PHE A 45 -10.05 3.63 4.25
N HIS A 46 -10.29 4.46 3.25
CA HIS A 46 -10.95 5.73 3.43
C HIS A 46 -12.43 5.49 3.77
N ALA A 47 -12.88 6.03 4.92
CA ALA A 47 -14.21 5.69 5.47
C ALA A 47 -15.36 6.54 4.89
N GLY A 48 -15.07 7.50 4.01
CA GLY A 48 -16.07 8.42 3.51
C GLY A 48 -15.67 9.12 2.21
N LEU A 49 -16.07 10.37 2.10
CA LEU A 49 -15.71 11.29 1.02
C LEU A 49 -14.90 12.44 1.59
N ASP A 50 -13.85 12.86 0.89
CA ASP A 50 -13.19 14.13 1.14
C ASP A 50 -13.76 15.17 0.18
N ILE A 51 -14.65 16.05 0.70
CA ILE A 51 -15.35 17.07 -0.07
C ILE A 51 -14.48 18.31 -0.15
N SER A 52 -14.19 18.76 -1.35
CA SER A 52 -13.35 19.94 -1.59
C SER A 52 -14.01 21.21 -1.06
N THR A 53 -13.20 22.03 -0.41
CA THR A 53 -13.57 23.39 0.04
C THR A 53 -12.79 24.47 -0.74
N GLU A 54 -12.36 24.14 -1.96
CA GLU A 54 -11.61 25.04 -2.84
C GLU A 54 -10.31 25.57 -2.19
N GLY A 55 -9.70 24.76 -1.31
CA GLY A 55 -8.49 25.12 -0.58
C GLY A 55 -8.67 26.15 0.53
N LYS A 56 -9.91 26.41 0.98
CA LYS A 56 -10.24 27.37 2.03
C LYS A 56 -10.93 26.71 3.21
N THR A 57 -10.73 27.26 4.39
CA THR A 57 -11.48 26.95 5.62
C THR A 57 -12.65 27.90 5.80
N GLY A 58 -13.57 27.60 6.72
CA GLY A 58 -14.62 28.53 7.14
C GLY A 58 -15.92 28.48 6.33
N HIS A 59 -16.11 27.50 5.45
CA HIS A 59 -17.40 27.32 4.79
C HIS A 59 -18.41 26.68 5.74
N GLU A 60 -19.66 27.17 5.73
CA GLU A 60 -20.76 26.61 6.53
C GLU A 60 -21.00 25.15 6.17
N VAL A 61 -21.00 24.30 7.21
CA VAL A 61 -21.40 22.89 7.13
C VAL A 61 -22.81 22.77 7.71
N VAL A 62 -23.68 22.06 6.99
CA VAL A 62 -25.08 21.86 7.39
C VAL A 62 -25.41 20.39 7.62
N ALA A 63 -26.36 20.14 8.52
CA ALA A 63 -26.90 18.81 8.76
C ALA A 63 -27.60 18.29 7.51
N ILE A 64 -27.23 17.09 7.05
CA ILE A 64 -27.78 16.50 5.81
C ILE A 64 -29.26 16.10 5.94
N ASP A 65 -29.71 15.82 7.14
CA ASP A 65 -31.08 15.47 7.48
C ASP A 65 -31.31 15.73 8.97
N SER A 66 -32.56 15.57 9.45
CA SER A 66 -32.93 15.78 10.85
C SER A 66 -32.44 14.64 11.75
N GLY A 67 -32.14 15.01 13.00
CA GLY A 67 -31.65 14.09 14.01
C GLY A 67 -31.12 14.82 15.25
N TYR A 68 -30.03 14.35 15.84
CA TYR A 68 -29.37 15.03 16.97
C TYR A 68 -27.86 14.85 16.91
N VAL A 69 -27.11 15.79 17.50
CA VAL A 69 -25.67 15.64 17.70
C VAL A 69 -25.45 14.60 18.78
N GLU A 70 -24.93 13.42 18.40
CA GLU A 70 -24.65 12.32 19.31
C GLU A 70 -23.32 12.51 20.06
N ARG A 71 -22.33 13.08 19.38
CA ARG A 71 -20.97 13.22 19.92
C ARG A 71 -20.23 14.33 19.22
N ILE A 72 -19.41 15.04 19.98
CA ILE A 72 -18.34 15.91 19.45
C ILE A 72 -17.00 15.42 19.98
N ARG A 73 -15.98 15.49 19.14
CA ARG A 73 -14.61 15.17 19.53
C ARG A 73 -13.66 16.23 18.98
N VAL A 74 -12.66 16.57 19.78
CA VAL A 74 -11.57 17.47 19.39
C VAL A 74 -10.25 16.77 19.70
N SER A 75 -9.34 16.74 18.75
CA SER A 75 -8.01 16.16 18.90
C SER A 75 -7.04 16.89 17.96
N SER A 76 -5.77 16.95 18.30
CA SER A 76 -4.73 17.51 17.43
C SER A 76 -4.29 16.54 16.32
N ASP A 77 -4.69 15.27 16.37
CA ASP A 77 -4.39 14.26 15.37
C ASP A 77 -5.64 13.67 14.69
N GLY A 78 -5.42 12.81 13.70
CA GLY A 78 -6.47 12.06 13.00
C GLY A 78 -7.52 12.98 12.38
N TYR A 79 -8.77 12.84 12.78
CA TYR A 79 -9.92 13.61 12.26
C TYR A 79 -10.05 15.04 12.81
N GLY A 80 -9.22 15.44 13.75
CA GLY A 80 -9.25 16.79 14.32
C GLY A 80 -10.52 17.10 15.09
N ARG A 81 -11.26 18.14 14.67
CA ARG A 81 -12.59 18.47 15.19
C ARG A 81 -13.65 17.73 14.42
N ILE A 82 -14.46 16.93 15.14
CA ILE A 82 -15.45 16.00 14.58
C ILE A 82 -16.81 16.21 15.23
N LEU A 83 -17.84 16.21 14.41
CA LEU A 83 -19.24 16.13 14.84
C LEU A 83 -19.85 14.82 14.32
N TYR A 84 -20.49 14.10 15.21
CA TYR A 84 -21.29 12.91 14.90
C TYR A 84 -22.77 13.26 15.04
N GLN A 85 -23.50 13.13 13.96
CA GLN A 85 -24.95 13.32 13.92
C GLN A 85 -25.65 11.97 13.82
N LYS A 86 -26.54 11.67 14.75
CA LYS A 86 -27.44 10.53 14.66
C LYS A 86 -28.70 10.95 13.94
N LEU A 87 -28.98 10.32 12.80
CA LEU A 87 -30.18 10.57 12.00
C LEU A 87 -31.40 9.83 12.54
N ASN A 88 -32.59 10.28 12.17
CA ASN A 88 -33.85 9.65 12.56
C ASN A 88 -34.04 8.22 12.00
N ASP A 89 -33.35 7.88 10.89
CA ASP A 89 -33.33 6.53 10.31
C ASP A 89 -32.35 5.59 11.01
N GLY A 90 -31.64 6.06 12.02
CA GLY A 90 -30.69 5.30 12.81
C GLY A 90 -29.27 5.25 12.25
N LYS A 91 -29.00 5.85 11.10
CA LYS A 91 -27.63 6.02 10.59
C LYS A 91 -26.87 7.08 11.36
N THR A 92 -25.56 7.04 11.32
CA THR A 92 -24.69 8.09 11.88
C THR A 92 -23.92 8.77 10.74
N VAL A 93 -23.90 10.10 10.77
CA VAL A 93 -23.11 10.93 9.87
C VAL A 93 -21.94 11.52 10.62
N VAL A 94 -20.77 11.58 10.00
CA VAL A 94 -19.54 12.13 10.58
C VAL A 94 -19.07 13.29 9.71
N TYR A 95 -18.88 14.43 10.34
CA TYR A 95 -18.31 15.64 9.74
C TYR A 95 -16.98 15.91 10.45
N ALA A 96 -15.88 15.82 9.73
CA ALA A 96 -14.55 15.91 10.32
C ALA A 96 -13.66 16.96 9.65
N HIS A 97 -12.51 17.21 10.26
CA HIS A 97 -11.57 18.29 9.92
C HIS A 97 -12.19 19.69 10.03
N LEU A 98 -13.18 19.86 10.93
CA LEU A 98 -13.87 21.12 11.10
C LEU A 98 -12.93 22.21 11.68
N ASP A 99 -13.16 23.45 11.30
CA ASP A 99 -12.49 24.63 11.89
C ASP A 99 -13.15 25.07 13.22
N GLY A 100 -14.45 24.84 13.35
CA GLY A 100 -15.24 25.12 14.54
C GLY A 100 -16.65 24.55 14.41
N PHE A 101 -17.39 24.61 15.53
CA PHE A 101 -18.77 24.20 15.65
C PHE A 101 -19.68 25.43 15.82
N THR A 102 -20.95 25.23 16.15
CA THR A 102 -21.83 26.31 16.61
C THR A 102 -21.29 26.92 17.91
N ASP A 103 -21.69 28.16 18.22
CA ASP A 103 -21.23 28.87 19.43
C ASP A 103 -21.45 28.03 20.68
N LEU A 104 -22.66 27.46 20.83
CA LEU A 104 -23.00 26.63 21.98
C LEU A 104 -22.06 25.41 22.13
N LEU A 105 -21.78 24.70 21.03
CA LEU A 105 -20.87 23.55 21.06
C LEU A 105 -19.42 23.96 21.33
N ASN A 106 -18.99 25.12 20.81
CA ASN A 106 -17.67 25.68 21.11
C ASN A 106 -17.54 26.07 22.60
N GLU A 107 -18.58 26.61 23.23
CA GLU A 107 -18.61 26.88 24.68
C GLU A 107 -18.48 25.60 25.50
N ILE A 108 -19.20 24.55 25.12
CA ILE A 108 -19.10 23.23 25.78
C ILE A 108 -17.67 22.71 25.67
N ILE A 109 -17.05 22.79 24.50
CA ILE A 109 -15.67 22.35 24.28
C ILE A 109 -14.72 23.12 25.19
N ARG A 110 -14.78 24.45 25.21
CA ARG A 110 -13.90 25.26 26.05
C ARG A 110 -14.06 24.93 27.55
N PHE A 111 -15.30 24.71 28.00
CA PHE A 111 -15.56 24.26 29.36
C PHE A 111 -14.88 22.91 29.66
N GLU A 112 -15.03 21.91 28.78
CA GLU A 112 -14.42 20.59 28.94
C GLU A 112 -12.88 20.67 28.88
N GLN A 113 -12.31 21.50 28.00
CA GLN A 113 -10.85 21.70 27.88
C GLN A 113 -10.27 22.29 29.19
N LYS A 114 -10.90 23.32 29.73
CA LYS A 114 -10.47 23.94 31.01
C LYS A 114 -10.63 22.98 32.19
N ARG A 115 -11.76 22.25 32.25
CA ARG A 115 -12.03 21.27 33.29
C ARG A 115 -11.00 20.12 33.28
N ASN A 116 -10.69 19.60 32.09
CA ASN A 116 -9.81 18.44 31.92
C ASN A 116 -8.32 18.82 31.77
N ARG A 117 -8.01 20.12 31.68
CA ARG A 117 -6.68 20.66 31.41
C ARG A 117 -6.04 20.01 30.19
N SER A 118 -6.79 19.89 29.11
CA SER A 118 -6.40 19.23 27.87
C SER A 118 -7.07 19.89 26.68
N TYR A 119 -6.37 19.93 25.53
CA TYR A 119 -6.98 20.30 24.26
C TYR A 119 -7.99 19.25 23.80
N ASP A 120 -7.70 17.97 24.07
CA ASP A 120 -8.55 16.85 23.67
C ASP A 120 -9.88 16.86 24.43
N VAL A 121 -10.97 16.74 23.66
CA VAL A 121 -12.35 16.61 24.18
C VAL A 121 -13.03 15.42 23.50
N ASP A 122 -13.78 14.67 24.28
CA ASP A 122 -14.67 13.59 23.78
C ASP A 122 -15.98 13.63 24.58
N LYS A 123 -17.01 14.25 23.99
CA LYS A 123 -18.28 14.53 24.63
C LYS A 123 -19.44 13.88 23.90
N TYR A 124 -20.22 13.08 24.64
CA TYR A 124 -21.47 12.47 24.17
C TYR A 124 -22.66 13.22 24.67
N PHE A 125 -23.72 13.27 23.85
CA PHE A 125 -25.02 13.83 24.17
C PHE A 125 -26.10 12.76 24.19
N ARG A 126 -27.12 12.95 25.00
CA ARG A 126 -28.29 12.04 25.03
C ARG A 126 -29.19 12.32 23.83
N PRO A 127 -30.00 11.31 23.40
CA PRO A 127 -31.07 11.55 22.44
C PRO A 127 -31.92 12.74 22.87
N ASN A 128 -32.28 13.65 21.98
CA ASN A 128 -33.05 14.85 22.17
C ASN A 128 -32.36 15.99 22.98
N GLU A 129 -31.09 15.87 23.33
CA GLU A 129 -30.35 16.93 24.04
C GLU A 129 -29.87 18.04 23.09
N MET A 130 -29.39 17.66 21.89
CA MET A 130 -28.87 18.57 20.86
C MET A 130 -29.53 18.23 19.50
N LEU A 131 -30.79 18.62 19.38
CA LEU A 131 -31.57 18.39 18.15
C LEU A 131 -31.07 19.30 17.02
N VAL A 132 -31.06 18.73 15.81
CA VAL A 132 -30.75 19.44 14.55
C VAL A 132 -31.78 19.05 13.50
N ASN A 133 -32.23 20.03 12.72
CA ASN A 133 -33.08 19.80 11.57
C ASN A 133 -32.26 19.73 10.28
N LYS A 134 -32.83 19.14 9.24
CA LYS A 134 -32.26 19.17 7.91
C LYS A 134 -31.92 20.58 7.46
N GLY A 135 -30.65 20.85 7.15
CA GLY A 135 -30.16 22.16 6.70
C GLY A 135 -29.70 23.08 7.84
N ASP A 136 -29.86 22.72 9.11
CA ASP A 136 -29.33 23.50 10.20
C ASP A 136 -27.81 23.62 10.13
N PHE A 137 -27.28 24.80 10.41
CA PHE A 137 -25.85 25.04 10.54
C PHE A 137 -25.29 24.28 11.74
N ILE A 138 -24.19 23.49 11.51
CA ILE A 138 -23.57 22.69 12.55
C ILE A 138 -22.09 23.00 12.79
N GLY A 139 -21.45 23.74 11.91
CA GLY A 139 -20.04 24.13 12.05
C GLY A 139 -19.42 24.63 10.76
N TYR A 140 -18.13 24.89 10.81
CA TYR A 140 -17.34 25.39 9.69
C TYR A 140 -16.36 24.34 9.20
N SER A 141 -16.20 24.20 7.87
CA SER A 141 -15.17 23.35 7.27
C SER A 141 -13.77 23.88 7.57
N GLY A 142 -12.82 22.98 7.72
CA GLY A 142 -11.47 23.34 8.12
C GLY A 142 -10.41 22.39 7.56
N ASP A 143 -9.34 22.28 8.34
CA ASP A 143 -8.22 21.41 8.08
C ASP A 143 -7.61 20.85 9.38
N SER A 144 -8.37 20.84 10.48
CA SER A 144 -7.89 20.38 11.79
C SER A 144 -7.44 18.92 11.79
N GLY A 145 -6.55 18.58 12.71
CA GLY A 145 -5.99 17.24 12.83
C GLY A 145 -4.98 16.88 11.76
N GLY A 146 -5.08 15.67 11.20
CA GLY A 146 -4.15 15.13 10.18
C GLY A 146 -4.51 15.45 8.73
N ALA A 147 -5.22 16.55 8.47
CA ALA A 147 -5.58 16.95 7.11
C ALA A 147 -4.40 17.56 6.35
N PHE A 148 -4.15 17.14 5.10
CA PHE A 148 -3.12 17.74 4.24
C PHE A 148 -3.50 19.11 3.67
N GLY A 149 -4.75 19.52 3.82
CA GLY A 149 -5.26 20.82 3.39
C GLY A 149 -6.76 20.92 3.63
N PRO A 150 -7.37 22.11 3.42
CA PRO A 150 -8.78 22.33 3.70
C PRO A 150 -9.71 21.43 2.90
N HIS A 151 -10.54 20.65 3.58
CA HIS A 151 -11.61 19.83 3.03
C HIS A 151 -12.59 19.42 4.14
N LEU A 152 -13.77 18.98 3.77
CA LEU A 152 -14.69 18.32 4.69
C LEU A 152 -14.59 16.81 4.50
N HIS A 153 -14.07 16.08 5.50
CA HIS A 153 -14.20 14.64 5.54
C HIS A 153 -15.61 14.27 6.01
N PHE A 154 -16.34 13.55 5.17
CA PHE A 154 -17.74 13.22 5.33
C PHE A 154 -17.97 11.72 5.28
N GLU A 155 -18.49 11.12 6.38
CA GLU A 155 -18.82 9.70 6.44
C GLU A 155 -20.31 9.49 6.64
N MET A 156 -20.81 8.40 6.08
CA MET A 156 -22.06 7.77 6.49
C MET A 156 -21.76 6.42 7.13
N ARG A 157 -22.47 6.11 8.22
CA ARG A 157 -22.37 4.82 8.91
C ARG A 157 -23.73 4.22 9.07
N ASP A 158 -23.81 2.90 8.94
CA ASP A 158 -25.05 2.17 9.18
C ASP A 158 -25.38 2.05 10.69
N THR A 159 -26.47 1.37 11.00
CA THR A 159 -26.93 1.14 12.38
C THR A 159 -25.99 0.30 13.23
N LEU A 160 -25.04 -0.41 12.60
CA LEU A 160 -23.97 -1.16 13.25
C LEU A 160 -22.66 -0.35 13.36
N ASN A 161 -22.71 0.96 13.08
CA ASN A 161 -21.55 1.86 13.05
C ASN A 161 -20.47 1.47 12.03
N ARG A 162 -20.83 0.77 10.95
CA ARG A 162 -19.93 0.46 9.85
C ARG A 162 -19.99 1.58 8.81
N PRO A 163 -18.85 2.11 8.34
CA PRO A 163 -18.85 3.07 7.25
C PRO A 163 -19.43 2.42 5.99
N ILE A 164 -20.32 3.15 5.33
CA ILE A 164 -20.99 2.78 4.08
C ILE A 164 -20.62 3.77 3.00
N ASN A 165 -20.61 3.33 1.75
CA ASN A 165 -20.24 4.17 0.61
C ASN A 165 -21.28 5.29 0.37
N PRO A 166 -20.96 6.57 0.60
CA PRO A 166 -21.95 7.64 0.45
C PRO A 166 -22.42 7.79 -0.99
N PHE A 167 -21.59 7.50 -2.00
CA PHE A 167 -22.00 7.59 -3.42
C PHE A 167 -23.16 6.66 -3.76
N THR A 168 -23.25 5.51 -3.12
CA THR A 168 -24.34 4.55 -3.33
C THR A 168 -25.47 4.71 -2.30
N ASN A 169 -25.33 5.67 -1.36
CA ASN A 169 -26.27 5.91 -0.26
C ASN A 169 -26.76 7.37 -0.23
N GLY A 170 -27.18 7.93 -1.37
CA GLY A 170 -27.85 9.22 -1.47
C GLY A 170 -26.96 10.38 -1.94
N PHE A 171 -25.64 10.19 -2.10
CA PHE A 171 -24.67 11.24 -2.52
C PHE A 171 -24.04 10.95 -3.88
N GLY A 172 -24.68 10.13 -4.71
CA GLY A 172 -24.20 9.86 -6.09
C GLY A 172 -23.99 11.15 -6.88
N MET A 173 -22.98 11.16 -7.74
CA MET A 173 -22.65 12.26 -8.63
C MET A 173 -23.03 11.90 -10.07
N ASP A 174 -23.34 12.92 -10.89
CA ASP A 174 -23.54 12.69 -12.34
C ASP A 174 -22.18 12.30 -12.94
N ASP A 175 -22.11 11.06 -13.42
CA ASP A 175 -20.90 10.52 -13.99
C ASP A 175 -21.20 9.67 -15.23
N ARG A 176 -20.47 9.96 -16.31
CA ARG A 176 -20.55 9.29 -17.61
C ARG A 176 -19.21 8.68 -18.01
N HIS A 177 -18.19 8.90 -17.19
CA HIS A 177 -16.88 8.28 -17.39
C HIS A 177 -16.95 6.84 -16.93
N ARG A 178 -16.22 6.00 -17.62
CA ARG A 178 -16.07 4.59 -17.26
C ARG A 178 -14.74 4.40 -16.56
N PRO A 179 -14.66 3.47 -15.62
CA PRO A 179 -13.38 3.11 -15.00
C PRO A 179 -12.31 2.81 -16.04
N LYS A 180 -11.08 3.29 -15.80
CA LYS A 180 -9.90 3.10 -16.65
C LYS A 180 -9.05 1.97 -16.11
N MET A 181 -8.60 1.11 -17.01
CA MET A 181 -7.76 -0.03 -16.68
C MET A 181 -6.31 0.28 -17.10
N ASP A 182 -5.37 -0.18 -16.30
CA ASP A 182 -3.95 -0.02 -16.56
C ASP A 182 -3.28 -1.38 -16.81
N ARG A 183 -3.20 -2.21 -15.78
CA ARG A 183 -2.47 -3.49 -15.81
C ARG A 183 -3.26 -4.60 -15.15
N LEU A 184 -3.01 -5.82 -15.62
CA LEU A 184 -3.48 -7.06 -15.00
C LEU A 184 -2.27 -7.82 -14.46
N ALA A 185 -2.35 -8.30 -13.23
CA ALA A 185 -1.38 -9.24 -12.69
C ALA A 185 -1.99 -10.65 -12.63
N VAL A 186 -1.20 -11.65 -13.00
CA VAL A 186 -1.49 -13.07 -12.79
C VAL A 186 -0.52 -13.59 -11.74
N ILE A 187 -1.05 -14.15 -10.67
CA ILE A 187 -0.32 -14.46 -9.44
C ILE A 187 -0.35 -15.97 -9.21
N PRO A 188 0.80 -16.64 -9.04
CA PRO A 188 0.84 -18.06 -8.72
C PRO A 188 0.33 -18.33 -7.30
N LEU A 189 -0.58 -19.30 -7.16
CA LEU A 189 -1.20 -19.68 -5.89
C LEU A 189 -0.84 -21.11 -5.45
N SER A 190 0.06 -21.77 -6.17
CA SER A 190 0.71 -23.02 -5.72
C SER A 190 2.18 -23.05 -6.14
N PRO A 191 3.02 -23.84 -5.46
CA PRO A 191 4.45 -23.93 -5.77
C PRO A 191 4.76 -24.39 -7.20
N GLU A 192 3.89 -25.21 -7.79
CA GLU A 192 4.07 -25.77 -9.12
C GLU A 192 3.49 -24.86 -10.23
N THR A 193 2.93 -23.70 -9.84
CA THR A 193 2.31 -22.79 -10.81
C THR A 193 3.38 -22.14 -11.70
N VAL A 194 3.11 -22.15 -13.00
CA VAL A 194 3.95 -21.51 -14.02
C VAL A 194 3.06 -20.60 -14.87
N ILE A 195 3.50 -19.38 -15.11
CA ILE A 195 2.81 -18.37 -15.94
C ILE A 195 3.77 -17.95 -17.04
N ASN A 196 3.46 -18.24 -18.30
CA ASN A 196 4.35 -17.98 -19.45
C ASN A 196 5.80 -18.43 -19.20
N GLY A 197 5.97 -19.61 -18.60
CA GLY A 197 7.30 -20.19 -18.32
C GLY A 197 7.98 -19.68 -17.05
N VAL A 198 7.35 -18.83 -16.24
CA VAL A 198 7.91 -18.21 -15.01
C VAL A 198 7.06 -18.55 -13.79
N THR A 199 7.71 -18.73 -12.64
CA THR A 199 7.06 -19.10 -11.36
C THR A 199 6.72 -17.91 -10.46
N LEU A 200 7.02 -16.69 -10.87
CA LEU A 200 6.69 -15.46 -10.14
C LEU A 200 5.48 -14.74 -10.75
N PRO A 201 4.83 -13.82 -10.00
CA PRO A 201 3.76 -12.99 -10.54
C PRO A 201 4.18 -12.27 -11.83
N GLN A 202 3.29 -12.25 -12.80
CA GLN A 202 3.49 -11.56 -14.07
C GLN A 202 2.50 -10.43 -14.20
N VAL A 203 2.99 -9.24 -14.57
CA VAL A 203 2.17 -8.05 -14.79
C VAL A 203 2.11 -7.73 -16.28
N PHE A 204 0.90 -7.62 -16.80
CA PHE A 204 0.61 -7.39 -18.20
C PHE A 204 -0.05 -6.02 -18.42
N PRO A 205 0.43 -5.19 -19.36
CA PRO A 205 -0.30 -4.01 -19.79
C PRO A 205 -1.59 -4.45 -20.51
N LEU A 206 -2.69 -3.72 -20.32
CA LEU A 206 -3.94 -3.98 -20.98
C LEU A 206 -4.06 -3.12 -22.24
N HIS A 207 -4.52 -3.71 -23.36
CA HIS A 207 -4.71 -3.03 -24.63
C HIS A 207 -6.12 -2.43 -24.70
N ARG A 208 -6.22 -1.10 -24.71
CA ARG A 208 -7.50 -0.41 -24.85
C ARG A 208 -8.02 -0.52 -26.29
N LYS A 209 -9.18 -1.13 -26.49
CA LYS A 209 -9.90 -1.23 -27.78
C LYS A 209 -10.95 -0.13 -27.93
N SER A 210 -11.61 0.23 -26.84
CA SER A 210 -12.61 1.31 -26.81
C SER A 210 -12.68 1.92 -25.39
N ALA A 211 -13.58 2.87 -25.18
CA ALA A 211 -13.84 3.41 -23.84
C ALA A 211 -14.40 2.35 -22.88
N ALA A 212 -15.04 1.30 -23.39
CA ALA A 212 -15.71 0.29 -22.60
C ALA A 212 -15.03 -1.10 -22.63
N LEU A 213 -13.94 -1.27 -23.40
CA LEU A 213 -13.33 -2.56 -23.64
C LEU A 213 -11.80 -2.49 -23.66
N TYR A 214 -11.18 -3.34 -22.87
CA TYR A 214 -9.75 -3.65 -22.87
C TYR A 214 -9.55 -5.14 -23.16
N GLU A 215 -8.38 -5.50 -23.67
CA GLU A 215 -8.00 -6.88 -23.93
C GLU A 215 -6.64 -7.21 -23.32
N PHE A 216 -6.44 -8.49 -23.02
CA PHE A 216 -5.11 -9.01 -22.69
C PHE A 216 -4.18 -8.79 -23.89
N PRO A 217 -2.88 -8.57 -23.65
CA PRO A 217 -1.94 -8.34 -24.76
C PRO A 217 -1.81 -9.59 -25.66
N ASP A 218 -2.01 -10.77 -25.07
CA ASP A 218 -1.92 -12.06 -25.75
C ASP A 218 -2.63 -13.15 -24.91
N THR A 219 -2.72 -14.39 -25.41
CA THR A 219 -3.11 -15.54 -24.59
C THR A 219 -2.08 -15.76 -23.49
N ILE A 220 -2.52 -15.85 -22.23
CA ILE A 220 -1.64 -16.11 -21.10
C ILE A 220 -1.65 -17.61 -20.82
N HIS A 221 -0.48 -18.22 -20.93
CA HIS A 221 -0.31 -19.66 -20.70
C HIS A 221 -0.04 -19.92 -19.22
N VAL A 222 -0.82 -20.80 -18.64
CA VAL A 222 -0.79 -21.09 -17.20
C VAL A 222 -0.74 -22.59 -16.98
N PHE A 223 0.01 -22.99 -15.98
CA PHE A 223 -0.07 -24.33 -15.40
C PHE A 223 -0.40 -24.20 -13.91
N ASN A 224 -1.37 -25.00 -13.44
CA ASN A 224 -1.83 -25.02 -12.06
C ASN A 224 -2.62 -23.76 -11.65
N THR A 225 -2.76 -23.50 -10.35
CA THR A 225 -3.69 -22.54 -9.77
C THR A 225 -3.15 -21.10 -9.78
N VAL A 226 -3.94 -20.17 -10.29
CA VAL A 226 -3.61 -18.73 -10.29
C VAL A 226 -4.72 -17.89 -9.69
N GLY A 227 -4.35 -16.68 -9.26
CA GLY A 227 -5.25 -15.57 -8.96
C GLY A 227 -4.98 -14.39 -9.88
N LEU A 228 -5.98 -13.52 -10.06
CA LEU A 228 -5.85 -12.31 -10.83
C LEU A 228 -5.88 -11.09 -9.92
N ALA A 229 -5.10 -10.05 -10.25
CA ALA A 229 -5.21 -8.75 -9.60
C ALA A 229 -5.19 -7.62 -10.64
N LEU A 230 -6.00 -6.60 -10.43
CA LEU A 230 -6.27 -5.56 -11.41
C LEU A 230 -5.86 -4.18 -10.90
N SER A 231 -5.07 -3.45 -11.68
CA SER A 231 -4.84 -2.03 -11.49
C SER A 231 -5.89 -1.24 -12.30
N ALA A 232 -6.75 -0.55 -11.57
CA ALA A 232 -7.86 0.23 -12.12
C ALA A 232 -8.10 1.50 -11.32
N VAL A 233 -8.57 2.54 -12.00
CA VAL A 233 -8.97 3.82 -11.39
C VAL A 233 -10.26 4.31 -12.05
N ASP A 234 -11.01 5.10 -11.31
CA ASP A 234 -12.18 5.80 -11.79
C ASP A 234 -11.91 7.30 -11.91
N GLU A 235 -12.67 8.00 -12.75
CA GLU A 235 -12.66 9.45 -12.89
C GLU A 235 -14.09 9.93 -13.08
N ILE A 236 -14.56 10.85 -12.24
CA ILE A 236 -15.91 11.40 -12.35
C ILE A 236 -15.94 12.51 -13.41
N THR A 237 -17.01 12.57 -14.18
CA THR A 237 -17.20 13.55 -15.26
C THR A 237 -16.99 14.99 -14.76
N GLY A 238 -16.11 15.71 -15.44
CA GLY A 238 -15.73 17.10 -15.10
C GLY A 238 -14.55 17.23 -14.14
N PHE A 239 -13.99 16.12 -13.63
CA PHE A 239 -12.87 16.13 -12.68
C PHE A 239 -11.73 15.24 -13.15
N ALA A 240 -10.49 15.74 -13.10
CA ALA A 240 -9.29 14.97 -13.43
C ALA A 240 -8.68 14.30 -12.17
N ILE A 241 -9.53 13.84 -11.25
CA ILE A 241 -9.14 13.21 -9.99
C ILE A 241 -9.32 11.70 -10.15
N LYS A 242 -8.33 10.94 -9.67
CA LYS A 242 -8.37 9.47 -9.68
C LYS A 242 -9.05 8.97 -8.40
N TYR A 243 -10.13 8.24 -8.57
CA TYR A 243 -10.90 7.62 -7.50
C TYR A 243 -10.69 6.11 -7.47
N ASN A 244 -11.01 5.50 -6.33
CA ASN A 244 -11.16 4.06 -6.26
C ASN A 244 -12.41 3.63 -7.06
N ILE A 245 -12.35 2.44 -7.68
CA ILE A 245 -13.51 1.81 -8.32
C ILE A 245 -14.59 1.46 -7.28
N THR A 246 -15.84 1.32 -7.69
CA THR A 246 -16.90 0.84 -6.80
C THR A 246 -16.90 -0.67 -6.70
N GLY A 247 -16.47 -1.37 -7.76
CA GLY A 247 -16.30 -2.81 -7.68
C GLY A 247 -15.82 -3.46 -8.97
N ALA A 248 -15.59 -4.77 -8.88
CA ALA A 248 -15.18 -5.62 -9.99
C ALA A 248 -15.74 -7.03 -9.85
N ALA A 249 -16.03 -7.67 -10.97
CA ALA A 249 -16.43 -9.07 -11.03
C ALA A 249 -15.60 -9.83 -12.07
N LEU A 250 -15.14 -11.02 -11.69
CA LEU A 250 -14.35 -11.95 -12.53
C LEU A 250 -15.22 -13.11 -12.99
N PHE A 251 -15.19 -13.36 -14.28
CA PHE A 251 -15.86 -14.51 -14.93
C PHE A 251 -14.84 -15.34 -15.68
N VAL A 252 -14.99 -16.65 -15.61
CA VAL A 252 -14.29 -17.61 -16.45
C VAL A 252 -15.32 -18.51 -17.10
N ASP A 253 -15.26 -18.63 -18.43
CA ASP A 253 -16.24 -19.39 -19.24
C ASP A 253 -17.68 -19.01 -18.86
N ASP A 254 -17.93 -17.69 -18.76
CA ASP A 254 -19.18 -17.05 -18.37
C ASP A 254 -19.65 -17.31 -16.93
N ALA A 255 -18.97 -18.13 -16.15
CA ALA A 255 -19.28 -18.38 -14.74
C ALA A 255 -18.56 -17.36 -13.84
N GLU A 256 -19.31 -16.71 -12.92
CA GLU A 256 -18.72 -15.78 -11.95
C GLU A 256 -17.83 -16.55 -10.96
N GLN A 257 -16.55 -16.13 -10.89
CA GLN A 257 -15.53 -16.70 -10.02
C GLN A 257 -15.26 -15.84 -8.80
N PHE A 258 -15.48 -14.53 -8.91
CA PHE A 258 -15.20 -13.58 -7.83
C PHE A 258 -15.95 -12.27 -8.02
N ARG A 259 -16.33 -11.64 -6.90
CA ARG A 259 -16.95 -10.32 -6.89
C ARG A 259 -16.42 -9.49 -5.73
N LEU A 260 -15.99 -8.27 -6.03
CA LEU A 260 -15.52 -7.26 -5.10
C LEU A 260 -16.44 -6.05 -5.20
N GLU A 261 -16.99 -5.59 -4.08
CA GLU A 261 -17.83 -4.39 -4.02
C GLU A 261 -17.48 -3.56 -2.80
N PHE A 262 -17.09 -2.31 -3.01
CA PHE A 262 -16.76 -1.34 -1.98
C PHE A 262 -18.02 -0.62 -1.50
N ASP A 263 -18.87 -1.33 -0.77
CA ASP A 263 -20.15 -0.86 -0.26
C ASP A 263 -20.11 -0.48 1.23
N HIS A 264 -19.53 -1.32 2.07
CA HIS A 264 -19.35 -1.09 3.51
C HIS A 264 -18.24 -1.99 4.07
N TYR A 265 -17.70 -1.63 5.25
CA TYR A 265 -16.78 -2.50 5.98
C TYR A 265 -16.82 -2.24 7.50
N SER A 266 -16.31 -3.18 8.29
CA SER A 266 -16.10 -2.97 9.72
C SER A 266 -14.73 -2.35 10.00
N PHE A 267 -14.66 -1.36 10.89
CA PHE A 267 -13.38 -0.77 11.30
C PHE A 267 -12.39 -1.80 11.90
N THR A 268 -12.90 -2.87 12.49
CA THR A 268 -12.07 -4.00 12.97
C THR A 268 -11.35 -4.72 11.81
N ASN A 269 -11.86 -4.57 10.59
CA ASN A 269 -11.35 -5.19 9.37
C ASN A 269 -10.46 -4.27 8.52
N ASN A 270 -10.11 -3.08 9.02
CA ASN A 270 -9.21 -2.17 8.31
C ASN A 270 -7.88 -2.83 7.91
N HIS A 271 -7.35 -3.72 8.76
CA HIS A 271 -6.14 -4.47 8.46
C HIS A 271 -6.27 -5.37 7.23
N LEU A 272 -7.51 -5.76 6.83
CA LEU A 272 -7.78 -6.55 5.63
C LEU A 272 -7.64 -5.76 4.32
N LEU A 273 -7.31 -4.46 4.38
CA LEU A 273 -6.87 -3.69 3.20
C LEU A 273 -5.78 -4.45 2.44
N GLU A 274 -4.80 -4.96 3.17
CA GLU A 274 -3.65 -5.66 2.61
C GLU A 274 -4.02 -7.02 1.97
N MET A 275 -5.24 -7.49 2.23
CA MET A 275 -5.82 -8.68 1.58
C MET A 275 -6.63 -8.33 0.33
N SER A 276 -7.10 -7.09 0.23
CA SER A 276 -7.87 -6.59 -0.93
C SER A 276 -6.98 -5.94 -1.98
N VAL A 277 -5.87 -5.33 -1.56
CA VAL A 277 -4.86 -4.72 -2.43
C VAL A 277 -3.53 -5.43 -2.24
N ASP A 278 -2.92 -5.89 -3.34
CA ASP A 278 -1.65 -6.60 -3.28
C ASP A 278 -0.50 -5.68 -2.88
N ASN A 279 0.01 -5.87 -1.67
CA ASN A 279 1.06 -5.02 -1.12
C ASN A 279 2.39 -5.16 -1.86
N SER A 280 2.75 -6.37 -2.25
CA SER A 280 3.98 -6.65 -2.99
C SER A 280 3.95 -5.98 -4.37
N LEU A 281 2.87 -6.16 -5.13
CA LEU A 281 2.68 -5.50 -6.42
C LEU A 281 2.64 -3.98 -6.27
N ARG A 282 1.97 -3.45 -5.25
CA ARG A 282 1.90 -2.01 -4.97
C ARG A 282 3.28 -1.42 -4.73
N ARG A 283 4.13 -2.08 -3.94
CA ARG A 283 5.49 -1.60 -3.63
C ARG A 283 6.46 -1.74 -4.79
N LEU A 284 6.31 -2.79 -5.60
CA LEU A 284 7.23 -3.09 -6.70
C LEU A 284 6.84 -2.43 -8.04
N ASN A 285 5.56 -2.10 -8.24
CA ASN A 285 5.03 -1.67 -9.53
C ASN A 285 4.36 -0.28 -9.53
N ASP A 286 4.38 0.45 -8.43
CA ASP A 286 3.74 1.76 -8.28
C ASP A 286 2.27 1.77 -8.75
N GLY A 287 1.39 1.27 -7.91
CA GLY A 287 -0.06 1.25 -8.18
C GLY A 287 -0.82 0.28 -7.30
N ASN A 288 -2.11 0.54 -7.12
CA ASN A 288 -2.99 -0.34 -6.38
C ASN A 288 -3.47 -1.47 -7.29
N PHE A 289 -3.16 -2.70 -6.94
CA PHE A 289 -3.66 -3.90 -7.58
C PHE A 289 -4.72 -4.55 -6.71
N HIS A 290 -5.99 -4.40 -7.08
CA HIS A 290 -7.11 -5.05 -6.39
C HIS A 290 -7.08 -6.55 -6.67
N ARG A 291 -6.94 -7.36 -5.64
CA ARG A 291 -7.00 -8.81 -5.76
C ARG A 291 -8.41 -9.27 -6.09
N LEU A 292 -8.53 -10.13 -7.06
CA LEU A 292 -9.78 -10.79 -7.46
C LEU A 292 -9.80 -12.24 -6.98
N PHE A 293 -9.18 -12.50 -5.84
CA PHE A 293 -9.14 -13.80 -5.16
C PHE A 293 -8.88 -13.62 -3.67
N VAL A 294 -9.20 -14.62 -2.88
CA VAL A 294 -8.89 -14.70 -1.44
C VAL A 294 -7.66 -15.57 -1.24
N ILE A 295 -6.67 -15.06 -0.50
CA ILE A 295 -5.44 -15.81 -0.18
C ILE A 295 -5.73 -16.94 0.80
N SER A 296 -6.49 -16.64 1.87
CA SER A 296 -6.88 -17.61 2.90
C SER A 296 -8.39 -17.64 3.07
N ASN A 297 -8.95 -18.84 3.28
CA ASN A 297 -10.39 -18.99 3.54
C ASN A 297 -10.83 -18.35 4.87
N GLU A 298 -9.89 -18.09 5.78
CA GLU A 298 -10.17 -17.51 7.10
C GLU A 298 -10.20 -15.97 7.11
N THR A 299 -9.70 -15.32 6.04
CA THR A 299 -9.53 -13.87 5.98
C THR A 299 -10.30 -13.26 4.81
N LYS A 300 -11.62 -13.34 4.86
CA LYS A 300 -12.49 -12.72 3.86
C LYS A 300 -12.73 -11.26 4.22
N SER A 301 -12.39 -10.34 3.29
CA SER A 301 -12.75 -8.93 3.41
C SER A 301 -14.26 -8.73 3.30
N ASP A 302 -14.82 -7.74 4.00
CA ASP A 302 -16.23 -7.35 3.90
C ASP A 302 -16.65 -7.00 2.46
N PHE A 303 -15.72 -6.62 1.64
CA PHE A 303 -15.94 -6.26 0.24
C PHE A 303 -16.05 -7.46 -0.70
N VAL A 304 -15.67 -8.67 -0.27
CA VAL A 304 -15.77 -9.88 -1.10
C VAL A 304 -17.18 -10.44 -1.00
N LYS A 305 -17.88 -10.48 -2.14
CA LYS A 305 -19.26 -10.99 -2.25
C LYS A 305 -19.26 -12.42 -2.82
N GLY A 306 -20.33 -13.14 -2.55
CA GLY A 306 -20.51 -14.51 -3.04
C GLY A 306 -19.69 -15.55 -2.28
N SER A 307 -19.77 -16.81 -2.74
CA SER A 307 -19.14 -17.99 -2.13
C SER A 307 -17.81 -18.37 -2.78
N SER A 308 -17.59 -18.02 -4.04
CA SER A 308 -16.36 -18.30 -4.78
C SER A 308 -15.19 -17.46 -4.26
N HIS A 309 -13.98 -18.04 -4.33
CA HIS A 309 -12.76 -17.44 -3.78
C HIS A 309 -11.83 -16.88 -4.86
N GLY A 310 -12.22 -16.91 -6.14
CA GLY A 310 -11.42 -16.37 -7.24
C GLY A 310 -10.10 -17.12 -7.52
N ARG A 311 -9.93 -18.29 -6.93
CA ARG A 311 -8.76 -19.15 -7.13
C ARG A 311 -9.01 -20.02 -8.37
N LEU A 312 -8.32 -19.72 -9.45
CA LEU A 312 -8.55 -20.36 -10.73
C LEU A 312 -7.72 -21.64 -10.85
N SER A 313 -8.35 -22.78 -10.55
CA SER A 313 -7.84 -24.13 -10.82
C SER A 313 -8.65 -24.72 -11.97
N LEU A 314 -8.19 -24.45 -13.20
CA LEU A 314 -8.95 -24.75 -14.42
C LEU A 314 -8.48 -26.05 -15.06
N SER A 315 -9.36 -26.70 -15.85
CA SER A 315 -9.02 -27.86 -16.65
C SER A 315 -8.05 -27.50 -17.79
N PRO A 316 -7.28 -28.46 -18.34
CA PRO A 316 -6.46 -28.18 -19.53
C PRO A 316 -7.29 -27.67 -20.72
N GLY A 317 -6.76 -26.67 -21.43
CA GLY A 317 -7.38 -26.07 -22.62
C GLY A 317 -7.54 -24.54 -22.54
N TYR A 318 -8.33 -24.00 -23.48
CA TYR A 318 -8.66 -22.58 -23.55
C TYR A 318 -9.78 -22.23 -22.60
N HIS A 319 -9.62 -21.15 -21.85
CA HIS A 319 -10.63 -20.58 -21.00
C HIS A 319 -10.79 -19.10 -21.28
N SER A 320 -12.00 -18.67 -21.54
CA SER A 320 -12.33 -17.25 -21.69
C SER A 320 -12.35 -16.57 -20.33
N VAL A 321 -11.69 -15.44 -20.21
CA VAL A 321 -11.69 -14.60 -19.00
C VAL A 321 -12.34 -13.27 -19.30
N SER A 322 -13.31 -12.88 -18.50
CA SER A 322 -13.94 -11.58 -18.58
C SER A 322 -13.98 -10.91 -17.20
N LEU A 323 -13.56 -9.65 -17.15
CA LEU A 323 -13.70 -8.81 -15.98
C LEU A 323 -14.72 -7.70 -16.27
N ARG A 324 -15.56 -7.39 -15.29
CA ARG A 324 -16.47 -6.24 -15.32
C ARG A 324 -16.09 -5.34 -14.17
N VAL A 325 -15.66 -4.11 -14.48
CA VAL A 325 -15.28 -3.10 -13.48
C VAL A 325 -16.29 -1.98 -13.57
N PHE A 326 -16.81 -1.55 -12.44
CA PHE A 326 -17.89 -0.57 -12.39
C PHE A 326 -17.64 0.52 -11.34
N ASP A 327 -18.19 1.69 -11.61
CA ASP A 327 -18.23 2.85 -10.73
C ASP A 327 -19.57 2.95 -9.99
N HIS A 328 -19.74 4.03 -9.22
CA HIS A 328 -20.95 4.31 -8.45
C HIS A 328 -22.18 4.64 -9.32
N ALA A 329 -21.97 5.16 -10.55
CA ALA A 329 -23.02 5.47 -11.52
C ALA A 329 -23.36 4.26 -12.42
N GLN A 330 -22.77 3.08 -12.13
CA GLN A 330 -22.95 1.84 -12.92
C GLN A 330 -22.40 1.92 -14.35
N ASN A 331 -21.45 2.82 -14.62
CA ASN A 331 -20.69 2.74 -15.85
C ASN A 331 -19.74 1.55 -15.78
N VAL A 332 -19.80 0.66 -16.77
CA VAL A 332 -19.04 -0.59 -16.78
C VAL A 332 -17.96 -0.58 -17.85
N THR A 333 -16.73 -0.89 -17.47
CA THR A 333 -15.65 -1.26 -18.38
C THR A 333 -15.44 -2.75 -18.33
N ARG A 334 -15.24 -3.38 -19.49
CA ARG A 334 -14.95 -4.81 -19.63
C ARG A 334 -13.50 -5.03 -20.00
N ILE A 335 -12.95 -6.12 -19.48
CA ILE A 335 -11.65 -6.65 -19.91
C ILE A 335 -11.92 -8.07 -20.39
N GLN A 336 -11.36 -8.45 -21.53
CA GLN A 336 -11.49 -9.78 -22.10
C GLN A 336 -10.10 -10.34 -22.42
N GLY A 337 -9.97 -11.65 -22.26
CA GLY A 337 -8.75 -12.34 -22.61
C GLY A 337 -8.89 -13.84 -22.51
N THR A 338 -7.80 -14.53 -22.73
CA THR A 338 -7.75 -15.99 -22.73
C THR A 338 -6.64 -16.47 -21.83
N LEU A 339 -6.96 -17.43 -20.96
CA LEU A 339 -5.98 -18.30 -20.31
C LEU A 339 -5.92 -19.61 -21.06
N TYR A 340 -4.72 -20.12 -21.28
CA TYR A 340 -4.51 -21.46 -21.80
C TYR A 340 -3.83 -22.32 -20.75
N ILE A 341 -4.50 -23.37 -20.32
CA ILE A 341 -4.03 -24.26 -19.26
C ILE A 341 -3.36 -25.47 -19.85
N ALA A 342 -2.05 -25.61 -19.64
CA ALA A 342 -1.29 -26.77 -20.08
C ALA A 342 -0.03 -26.97 -19.21
N PRO A 343 0.44 -28.23 -19.06
CA PRO A 343 1.71 -28.48 -18.38
C PRO A 343 2.87 -27.82 -19.13
N PRO A 344 3.86 -27.26 -18.39
CA PRO A 344 5.02 -26.63 -19.00
C PRO A 344 5.86 -27.65 -19.78
N THR A 345 6.64 -27.17 -20.75
CA THR A 345 7.57 -27.96 -21.53
C THR A 345 8.98 -27.40 -21.37
N ARG A 346 9.98 -28.07 -22.01
CA ARG A 346 11.35 -27.57 -22.12
C ARG A 346 11.74 -27.50 -23.58
N VAL A 347 12.62 -26.58 -23.91
CA VAL A 347 13.16 -26.40 -25.25
C VAL A 347 14.66 -26.22 -25.24
N ARG A 348 15.29 -26.53 -26.34
CA ARG A 348 16.62 -26.10 -26.73
C ARG A 348 16.56 -25.47 -28.11
N ALA A 349 17.47 -24.55 -28.41
CA ALA A 349 17.58 -23.95 -29.74
C ALA A 349 19.01 -23.94 -30.23
N GLU A 350 19.18 -24.06 -31.54
CA GLU A 350 20.51 -24.03 -32.20
C GLU A 350 20.43 -23.28 -33.53
N ILE A 351 21.53 -22.63 -33.92
CA ILE A 351 21.64 -21.93 -35.20
C ILE A 351 22.05 -22.97 -36.23
N LEU A 352 21.21 -23.23 -37.24
CA LEU A 352 21.48 -24.15 -38.33
C LEU A 352 22.29 -23.50 -39.45
N SER A 353 22.00 -22.24 -39.77
CA SER A 353 22.68 -21.52 -40.85
C SER A 353 22.58 -19.99 -40.66
N GLU A 354 23.49 -19.29 -41.33
CA GLU A 354 23.55 -17.83 -41.36
C GLU A 354 23.63 -17.35 -42.80
N LYS A 355 22.69 -16.46 -43.18
CA LYS A 355 22.67 -15.75 -44.47
C LYS A 355 23.07 -14.30 -44.30
N ALA A 356 23.10 -13.50 -45.36
CA ALA A 356 23.45 -12.08 -45.30
C ALA A 356 22.51 -11.27 -44.38
N SER A 357 21.19 -11.48 -44.46
CA SER A 357 20.14 -10.74 -43.76
C SER A 357 19.44 -11.53 -42.64
N THR A 358 19.62 -12.86 -42.58
CA THR A 358 18.86 -13.73 -41.69
C THR A 358 19.73 -14.77 -41.03
N ILE A 359 19.22 -15.37 -39.95
CA ILE A 359 19.71 -16.62 -39.36
C ILE A 359 18.58 -17.63 -39.33
N THR A 360 18.92 -18.92 -39.55
CA THR A 360 17.98 -20.03 -39.39
C THR A 360 18.24 -20.70 -38.06
N VAL A 361 17.22 -20.76 -37.23
CA VAL A 361 17.29 -21.38 -35.88
C VAL A 361 16.32 -22.56 -35.83
N ALA A 362 16.73 -23.66 -35.28
CA ALA A 362 15.84 -24.76 -34.93
C ALA A 362 15.55 -24.76 -33.44
N VAL A 363 14.28 -24.90 -33.09
CA VAL A 363 13.78 -24.96 -31.70
C VAL A 363 13.23 -26.40 -31.50
N TYR A 364 13.84 -27.11 -30.59
CA TYR A 364 13.52 -28.53 -30.31
C TYR A 364 12.84 -28.70 -28.98
N PRO A 365 11.90 -29.66 -28.81
CA PRO A 365 11.48 -30.09 -27.49
C PRO A 365 12.66 -30.78 -26.77
N ASP A 366 12.83 -30.48 -25.49
CA ASP A 366 13.82 -31.09 -24.61
C ASP A 366 13.13 -31.97 -23.58
N GLY A 367 13.29 -33.29 -23.73
CA GLY A 367 12.67 -34.30 -22.86
C GLY A 367 11.13 -34.41 -22.95
N SER A 368 10.50 -33.75 -23.92
CA SER A 368 9.04 -33.81 -24.16
C SER A 368 8.73 -34.61 -25.45
N PRO A 369 7.73 -35.50 -25.45
CA PRO A 369 7.27 -36.18 -26.66
C PRO A 369 6.47 -35.26 -27.59
N PHE A 370 6.03 -34.10 -27.12
CA PHE A 370 5.17 -33.19 -27.89
C PHE A 370 6.01 -32.23 -28.71
N PRO A 371 5.76 -32.09 -30.02
CA PRO A 371 6.51 -31.21 -30.90
C PRO A 371 6.24 -29.72 -30.53
N ILE A 372 7.24 -28.87 -30.78
CA ILE A 372 7.08 -27.41 -30.67
C ILE A 372 6.32 -26.93 -31.89
N THR A 373 5.23 -26.21 -31.65
CA THR A 373 4.32 -25.70 -32.70
C THR A 373 4.43 -24.20 -32.91
N ASP A 374 4.87 -23.48 -31.87
CA ASP A 374 5.09 -22.06 -31.90
C ASP A 374 6.17 -21.65 -30.88
N PHE A 375 6.55 -20.35 -30.85
CA PHE A 375 7.53 -19.82 -29.92
C PHE A 375 7.39 -18.32 -29.76
N VAL A 376 7.97 -17.81 -28.66
CA VAL A 376 8.22 -16.37 -28.44
C VAL A 376 9.74 -16.20 -28.35
N CYS A 377 10.26 -15.18 -29.03
CA CYS A 377 11.68 -14.84 -29.01
C CYS A 377 11.88 -13.39 -28.59
N TYR A 378 12.77 -13.16 -27.63
CA TYR A 378 13.26 -11.82 -27.26
C TYR A 378 14.76 -11.75 -27.48
N ALA A 379 15.24 -10.59 -27.95
CA ALA A 379 16.64 -10.29 -28.07
C ALA A 379 17.09 -9.36 -26.94
N PHE A 380 18.10 -9.78 -26.20
CA PHE A 380 18.70 -9.06 -25.07
C PHE A 380 20.09 -8.55 -25.45
N ASN A 381 20.48 -7.39 -24.95
CA ASN A 381 21.89 -6.95 -25.04
C ASN A 381 22.78 -7.72 -24.05
N ALA A 382 24.10 -7.52 -24.15
CA ALA A 382 25.07 -8.20 -23.29
C ALA A 382 24.90 -7.88 -21.79
N LYS A 383 24.18 -6.77 -21.43
CA LYS A 383 23.88 -6.40 -20.04
C LYS A 383 22.60 -7.07 -19.50
N GLY A 384 21.89 -7.82 -20.34
CA GLY A 384 20.66 -8.53 -19.94
C GLY A 384 19.38 -7.67 -19.98
N TYR A 385 19.37 -6.52 -20.62
CA TYR A 385 18.15 -5.75 -20.85
C TYR A 385 17.45 -6.20 -22.13
N PRO A 386 16.12 -6.45 -22.10
CA PRO A 386 15.35 -6.75 -23.30
C PRO A 386 15.35 -5.53 -24.21
N GLU A 387 15.64 -5.73 -25.49
CA GLU A 387 15.63 -4.66 -26.46
C GLU A 387 14.46 -4.77 -27.42
N VAL A 388 14.10 -6.00 -27.83
CA VAL A 388 13.03 -6.19 -28.80
C VAL A 388 12.46 -7.62 -28.78
N LYS A 389 11.16 -7.76 -29.03
CA LYS A 389 10.54 -9.02 -29.46
C LYS A 389 10.93 -9.27 -30.90
N VAL A 390 11.37 -10.49 -31.20
CA VAL A 390 11.84 -10.87 -32.54
C VAL A 390 10.78 -11.75 -33.19
N ASP A 391 10.08 -11.22 -34.17
CA ASP A 391 9.14 -11.99 -34.97
C ASP A 391 9.88 -12.69 -36.11
N PRO A 392 9.55 -13.97 -36.43
CA PRO A 392 10.17 -14.71 -37.49
C PRO A 392 9.72 -14.23 -38.88
N ILE A 393 10.61 -14.29 -39.85
CA ILE A 393 10.31 -14.06 -41.27
C ILE A 393 9.55 -15.25 -41.85
N SER A 394 9.97 -16.47 -41.45
CA SER A 394 9.31 -17.73 -41.82
C SER A 394 9.36 -18.75 -40.71
N LYS A 395 8.38 -19.65 -40.68
CA LYS A 395 8.29 -20.78 -39.77
C LYS A 395 8.04 -22.06 -40.58
N GLU A 396 8.81 -23.08 -40.35
CA GLU A 396 8.64 -24.40 -40.97
C GLU A 396 8.65 -25.48 -39.87
N LYS A 397 7.66 -26.35 -39.90
CA LYS A 397 7.58 -27.49 -38.97
C LYS A 397 8.30 -28.67 -39.57
N SER A 398 9.23 -29.28 -38.81
CA SER A 398 9.77 -30.58 -39.08
C SER A 398 9.30 -31.58 -38.03
N ASP A 399 9.56 -32.89 -38.25
CA ASP A 399 9.15 -33.95 -37.30
C ASP A 399 9.73 -33.80 -35.90
N ARG A 400 10.85 -33.10 -35.76
CA ARG A 400 11.58 -32.95 -34.49
C ARG A 400 11.83 -31.53 -34.05
N ALA A 401 11.55 -30.52 -34.87
CA ALA A 401 11.85 -29.11 -34.55
C ALA A 401 10.89 -28.14 -35.24
N LEU A 402 10.78 -26.97 -34.67
CA LEU A 402 10.26 -25.79 -35.35
C LEU A 402 11.47 -25.01 -35.92
N VAL A 403 11.62 -24.96 -37.22
CA VAL A 403 12.69 -24.21 -37.89
C VAL A 403 12.18 -22.80 -38.22
N VAL A 404 12.92 -21.79 -37.83
CA VAL A 404 12.51 -20.39 -37.95
C VAL A 404 13.62 -19.58 -38.58
N GLU A 405 13.24 -18.63 -39.43
CA GLU A 405 14.15 -17.66 -40.02
C GLU A 405 13.96 -16.32 -39.32
N LEU A 406 15.01 -15.80 -38.65
CA LEU A 406 15.00 -14.59 -37.87
C LEU A 406 15.83 -13.48 -38.55
N PRO A 407 15.41 -12.21 -38.46
CA PRO A 407 16.13 -11.09 -39.04
C PRO A 407 17.46 -10.83 -38.31
N LYS A 408 18.58 -10.87 -39.01
CA LYS A 408 19.93 -10.72 -38.46
C LYS A 408 20.15 -9.35 -37.83
N LYS A 409 19.48 -8.30 -38.33
CA LYS A 409 19.53 -6.94 -37.79
C LYS A 409 19.07 -6.89 -36.33
N LEU A 410 18.12 -7.72 -35.92
CA LEU A 410 17.57 -7.76 -34.58
C LEU A 410 18.24 -8.79 -33.66
N THR A 411 19.02 -9.72 -34.23
CA THR A 411 19.54 -10.87 -33.47
C THR A 411 21.07 -10.86 -33.27
N ARG A 412 21.82 -10.21 -34.15
CA ARG A 412 23.30 -10.19 -34.11
C ARG A 412 23.82 -9.44 -32.87
N ASN A 413 24.86 -10.01 -32.25
CA ASN A 413 25.49 -9.50 -31.01
C ASN A 413 24.52 -9.47 -29.83
N ARG A 414 23.55 -10.38 -29.80
CA ARG A 414 22.51 -10.46 -28.79
C ARG A 414 22.36 -11.87 -28.23
N ILE A 415 21.74 -11.94 -27.07
CA ILE A 415 21.32 -13.18 -26.46
C ILE A 415 19.85 -13.36 -26.81
N LEU A 416 19.54 -14.42 -27.52
CA LEU A 416 18.18 -14.76 -27.93
C LEU A 416 17.54 -15.63 -26.86
N GLN A 417 16.44 -15.19 -26.31
CA GLN A 417 15.65 -15.97 -25.37
C GLN A 417 14.47 -16.57 -26.10
N PHE A 418 14.41 -17.91 -26.12
CA PHE A 418 13.32 -18.67 -26.70
C PHE A 418 12.43 -19.26 -25.61
N MET A 419 11.14 -19.11 -25.79
CA MET A 419 10.11 -19.84 -25.06
C MET A 419 9.25 -20.55 -26.09
N GLY A 420 9.39 -21.89 -26.21
CA GLY A 420 8.64 -22.69 -27.16
C GLY A 420 7.25 -23.04 -26.62
N ILE A 421 6.30 -23.18 -27.52
CA ILE A 421 4.94 -23.62 -27.25
C ILE A 421 4.75 -24.97 -27.90
N ASN A 422 4.43 -26.00 -27.13
CA ASN A 422 4.24 -27.37 -27.67
C ASN A 422 2.81 -27.56 -28.24
N SER A 423 2.57 -28.71 -28.86
CA SER A 423 1.25 -29.01 -29.44
C SER A 423 0.10 -29.12 -28.45
N LEU A 424 0.37 -29.18 -27.15
CA LEU A 424 -0.63 -29.10 -26.09
C LEU A 424 -0.78 -27.69 -25.55
N GLY A 425 -0.10 -26.68 -26.12
CA GLY A 425 -0.13 -25.28 -25.66
C GLY A 425 0.72 -24.99 -24.42
N GLY A 426 1.49 -25.99 -23.93
CA GLY A 426 2.42 -25.77 -22.81
C GLY A 426 3.58 -24.88 -23.23
N VAL A 427 3.84 -23.80 -22.48
CA VAL A 427 4.98 -22.90 -22.71
C VAL A 427 6.20 -23.41 -21.98
N SER A 428 7.36 -23.30 -22.62
CA SER A 428 8.62 -23.70 -22.02
C SER A 428 9.16 -22.62 -21.06
N GLU A 429 10.04 -23.07 -20.18
CA GLU A 429 11.00 -22.19 -19.55
C GLU A 429 11.88 -21.50 -20.61
N ALA A 430 12.49 -20.38 -20.27
CA ALA A 430 13.36 -19.65 -21.17
C ALA A 430 14.63 -20.43 -21.50
N TYR A 431 14.93 -20.58 -22.78
CA TYR A 431 16.21 -21.06 -23.29
C TYR A 431 16.99 -19.90 -23.89
N HIS A 432 18.26 -19.76 -23.53
CA HIS A 432 19.10 -18.65 -23.97
C HIS A 432 20.15 -19.11 -24.97
N LEU A 433 20.14 -18.50 -26.16
CA LEU A 433 21.06 -18.76 -27.25
C LEU A 433 21.88 -17.50 -27.55
N PRO A 434 23.16 -17.43 -27.19
CA PRO A 434 24.03 -16.32 -27.57
C PRO A 434 24.35 -16.39 -29.07
N TYR A 435 24.09 -15.27 -29.78
CA TYR A 435 24.45 -15.14 -31.18
C TYR A 435 25.48 -14.03 -31.38
N LYS A 436 26.76 -14.38 -31.43
CA LYS A 436 27.89 -13.45 -31.51
C LYS A 436 27.89 -12.38 -30.41
N ALA A 437 27.23 -12.69 -29.29
CA ALA A 437 27.17 -11.84 -28.13
C ALA A 437 28.35 -12.10 -27.20
N GLU A 438 28.78 -11.09 -26.49
CA GLU A 438 29.72 -11.27 -25.38
C GLU A 438 29.05 -12.12 -24.29
N VAL A 439 29.71 -13.18 -23.91
CA VAL A 439 29.37 -14.02 -22.75
C VAL A 439 30.25 -13.53 -21.60
N ALA A 440 29.68 -13.26 -20.47
CA ALA A 440 30.46 -12.87 -19.30
C ALA A 440 31.23 -14.07 -18.76
N ASP A 441 32.55 -14.06 -18.93
CA ASP A 441 33.45 -15.11 -18.40
C ASP A 441 33.64 -14.98 -16.88
N HIS A 442 33.40 -13.80 -16.31
CA HIS A 442 33.61 -13.50 -14.90
C HIS A 442 32.49 -12.63 -14.34
N MET A 443 32.02 -12.96 -13.15
CA MET A 443 31.17 -12.07 -12.36
C MET A 443 32.04 -10.97 -11.74
N THR A 444 32.08 -9.80 -12.37
CA THR A 444 32.83 -8.63 -11.88
C THR A 444 31.95 -7.72 -11.00
N THR A 445 30.65 -7.91 -11.00
CA THR A 445 29.68 -7.06 -10.29
C THR A 445 29.07 -7.79 -9.10
N PRO A 446 28.81 -7.10 -7.99
CA PRO A 446 28.04 -7.67 -6.91
C PRO A 446 26.65 -8.05 -7.44
N PHE A 447 26.14 -9.22 -7.08
CA PHE A 447 24.76 -9.57 -7.37
C PHE A 447 23.86 -9.18 -6.23
N GLN A 448 22.59 -9.01 -6.57
CA GLN A 448 21.54 -8.79 -5.63
C GLN A 448 20.80 -10.10 -5.37
N LEU A 449 20.48 -10.36 -4.12
CA LEU A 449 19.63 -11.44 -3.70
C LEU A 449 18.28 -10.84 -3.28
N SER A 450 17.21 -11.43 -3.78
CA SER A 450 15.86 -11.14 -3.29
C SER A 450 15.10 -12.44 -3.03
N VAL A 451 14.13 -12.38 -2.11
CA VAL A 451 13.26 -13.50 -1.76
C VAL A 451 11.83 -13.07 -1.97
N SER A 452 11.18 -13.64 -2.96
CA SER A 452 9.77 -13.40 -3.25
C SER A 452 8.91 -14.43 -2.50
N HIS A 453 8.00 -13.94 -1.66
CA HIS A 453 7.03 -14.76 -0.95
C HIS A 453 5.77 -14.92 -1.82
N LEU A 454 5.44 -16.16 -2.14
CA LEU A 454 4.15 -16.57 -2.67
C LEU A 454 3.27 -17.08 -1.52
N GLU A 455 2.02 -17.41 -1.77
CA GLU A 455 1.08 -17.81 -0.69
C GLU A 455 1.62 -18.94 0.21
N LYS A 456 2.24 -19.95 -0.40
CA LYS A 456 2.73 -21.18 0.31
C LYS A 456 4.18 -21.51 0.02
N SER A 457 4.89 -20.66 -0.69
CA SER A 457 6.26 -20.90 -1.08
C SER A 457 7.06 -19.61 -1.19
N VAL A 458 8.36 -19.75 -1.28
CA VAL A 458 9.29 -18.66 -1.53
C VAL A 458 10.13 -19.01 -2.75
N VAL A 459 10.48 -18.01 -3.54
CA VAL A 459 11.42 -18.12 -4.66
C VAL A 459 12.58 -17.18 -4.38
N ILE A 460 13.80 -17.73 -4.44
CA ILE A 460 15.00 -16.93 -4.31
C ILE A 460 15.41 -16.47 -5.71
N GLU A 461 15.53 -15.17 -5.89
CA GLU A 461 16.05 -14.56 -7.10
C GLU A 461 17.49 -14.08 -6.85
N VAL A 462 18.37 -14.38 -7.80
CA VAL A 462 19.72 -13.85 -7.86
C VAL A 462 19.85 -13.04 -9.14
N ALA A 463 20.07 -11.72 -9.02
CA ALA A 463 20.29 -10.84 -10.15
C ALA A 463 21.76 -10.43 -10.25
N ALA A 464 22.36 -10.68 -11.41
CA ALA A 464 23.73 -10.32 -11.76
C ALA A 464 23.75 -9.55 -13.09
N ARG A 465 24.79 -8.76 -13.34
CA ARG A 465 24.95 -8.12 -14.64
C ARG A 465 25.65 -9.05 -15.62
N GLY A 466 25.09 -9.19 -16.82
CA GLY A 466 25.67 -9.98 -17.91
C GLY A 466 24.96 -11.30 -18.15
N TYR A 467 25.35 -11.98 -19.20
CA TYR A 467 24.85 -13.30 -19.55
C TYR A 467 25.87 -14.37 -19.15
N PHE A 468 25.39 -15.40 -18.48
CA PHE A 468 26.20 -16.55 -18.04
C PHE A 468 25.68 -17.82 -18.76
N GLN A 469 26.52 -18.45 -19.55
CA GLN A 469 26.15 -19.68 -20.25
C GLN A 469 26.14 -20.93 -19.35
N GLN A 470 26.65 -20.79 -18.14
CA GLN A 470 26.92 -21.90 -17.22
C GLN A 470 25.80 -22.08 -16.21
N ALA A 471 25.68 -23.31 -15.68
CA ALA A 471 24.74 -23.63 -14.62
C ALA A 471 25.06 -22.87 -13.34
N ALA A 472 24.06 -22.24 -12.73
CA ALA A 472 24.17 -21.59 -11.44
C ALA A 472 23.54 -22.45 -10.34
N ASN A 473 24.14 -22.43 -9.16
CA ASN A 473 23.64 -23.14 -7.99
C ASN A 473 23.65 -22.22 -6.77
N LEU A 474 22.65 -22.41 -5.90
CA LEU A 474 22.56 -21.79 -4.61
C LEU A 474 22.71 -22.86 -3.54
N THR A 475 23.67 -22.68 -2.66
CA THR A 475 23.85 -23.55 -1.50
C THR A 475 23.43 -22.81 -0.24
N LEU A 476 22.40 -23.29 0.42
CA LEU A 476 21.96 -22.83 1.72
C LEU A 476 22.61 -23.70 2.80
N LYS A 477 23.28 -23.08 3.78
CA LYS A 477 23.98 -23.73 4.88
C LYS A 477 23.31 -23.38 6.20
N GLY A 478 23.04 -24.37 7.04
CA GLY A 478 22.47 -24.23 8.36
C GLY A 478 22.56 -25.54 9.12
N SER A 479 21.53 -25.92 9.84
CA SER A 479 21.42 -27.24 10.47
C SER A 479 21.48 -28.40 9.42
N LYS A 480 21.14 -28.07 8.16
CA LYS A 480 21.28 -28.95 6.99
C LYS A 480 21.92 -28.17 5.83
N LEU A 481 22.41 -28.92 4.84
CA LEU A 481 22.90 -28.36 3.58
C LEU A 481 21.85 -28.59 2.50
N LEU A 482 21.43 -27.49 1.84
CA LEU A 482 20.49 -27.57 0.73
C LEU A 482 21.13 -26.95 -0.52
N ASN A 483 21.32 -27.78 -1.57
CA ASN A 483 21.83 -27.35 -2.86
C ASN A 483 20.69 -27.17 -3.84
N LEU A 484 20.52 -25.97 -4.35
CA LEU A 484 19.43 -25.58 -5.25
C LEU A 484 20.01 -25.22 -6.62
N PRO A 485 19.71 -25.99 -7.68
CA PRO A 485 19.99 -25.53 -9.01
C PRO A 485 19.11 -24.32 -9.33
N LEU A 486 19.74 -23.27 -9.87
CA LEU A 486 19.06 -22.07 -10.29
C LEU A 486 18.78 -22.10 -11.78
N LYS A 487 17.63 -21.62 -12.19
CA LYS A 487 17.22 -21.46 -13.58
C LYS A 487 17.41 -20.03 -14.01
N GLN A 488 18.10 -19.81 -15.13
CA GLN A 488 18.22 -18.48 -15.70
C GLN A 488 16.92 -18.11 -16.43
N VAL A 489 16.13 -17.21 -15.86
CA VAL A 489 14.83 -16.79 -16.42
C VAL A 489 14.97 -15.66 -17.44
N ARG A 490 16.04 -14.89 -17.33
CA ARG A 490 16.51 -13.91 -18.35
C ARG A 490 18.03 -13.74 -18.17
N PRO A 491 18.73 -13.19 -19.15
CA PRO A 491 20.19 -12.98 -19.00
C PRO A 491 20.52 -12.27 -17.69
N GLY A 492 21.36 -12.92 -16.86
CA GLY A 492 21.80 -12.41 -15.56
C GLY A 492 20.82 -12.54 -14.41
N VAL A 493 19.59 -13.07 -14.61
CA VAL A 493 18.61 -13.29 -13.54
C VAL A 493 18.28 -14.76 -13.39
N PHE A 494 18.44 -15.26 -12.19
CA PHE A 494 18.29 -16.67 -11.84
C PHE A 494 17.24 -16.85 -10.75
N HIS A 495 16.37 -17.83 -10.90
CA HIS A 495 15.37 -18.20 -9.89
C HIS A 495 15.64 -19.60 -9.35
N SER A 496 15.45 -19.78 -8.05
CA SER A 496 15.33 -21.11 -7.47
C SER A 496 14.01 -21.78 -7.88
N ALA A 497 13.93 -23.09 -7.75
CA ALA A 497 12.62 -23.74 -7.62
C ALA A 497 11.90 -23.17 -6.39
N PRO A 498 10.54 -23.13 -6.37
CA PRO A 498 9.78 -22.75 -5.20
C PRO A 498 10.12 -23.64 -4.00
N LEU A 499 10.41 -23.00 -2.86
CA LEU A 499 10.76 -23.62 -1.59
C LEU A 499 9.61 -23.41 -0.60
N LYS A 500 9.43 -24.34 0.32
CA LYS A 500 8.59 -24.05 1.49
C LYS A 500 9.30 -23.02 2.37
N PRO A 501 8.58 -22.05 2.97
CA PRO A 501 9.21 -21.13 3.93
C PRO A 501 10.00 -21.86 5.02
N GLN A 502 9.53 -23.04 5.46
CA GLN A 502 10.18 -23.90 6.45
C GLN A 502 11.57 -24.40 6.00
N ASP A 503 11.83 -24.50 4.69
CA ASP A 503 13.14 -24.93 4.19
C ASP A 503 14.21 -23.83 4.40
N LEU A 504 13.79 -22.57 4.59
CA LEU A 504 14.68 -21.45 4.92
C LEU A 504 14.92 -21.30 6.43
N ALA A 505 14.15 -21.99 7.28
CA ALA A 505 14.39 -22.01 8.71
C ALA A 505 15.76 -22.59 9.04
N GLU A 506 16.43 -22.05 10.04
CA GLU A 506 17.74 -22.53 10.52
C GLU A 506 18.88 -22.41 9.47
N MET A 507 18.69 -21.63 8.40
CA MET A 507 19.72 -21.34 7.40
C MET A 507 20.53 -20.11 7.81
N GLU A 508 21.83 -20.30 8.08
CA GLU A 508 22.73 -19.27 8.54
C GLU A 508 23.56 -18.61 7.43
N GLY A 509 23.56 -19.21 6.25
CA GLY A 509 24.36 -18.70 5.14
C GLY A 509 23.88 -19.15 3.77
N ILE A 510 24.13 -18.34 2.77
CA ILE A 510 23.87 -18.61 1.37
C ILE A 510 25.17 -18.45 0.59
N THR A 511 25.44 -19.45 -0.26
CA THR A 511 26.56 -19.42 -1.20
C THR A 511 26.00 -19.54 -2.62
N PHE A 512 26.26 -18.56 -3.45
CA PHE A 512 25.93 -18.62 -4.88
C PHE A 512 27.18 -19.03 -5.66
N THR A 513 27.03 -20.02 -6.54
CA THR A 513 28.10 -20.50 -7.41
C THR A 513 27.63 -20.57 -8.85
N VAL A 514 28.48 -20.11 -9.77
CA VAL A 514 28.32 -20.34 -11.20
C VAL A 514 29.42 -21.30 -11.62
N SER A 515 29.05 -22.48 -12.08
CA SER A 515 30.05 -23.50 -12.49
C SER A 515 30.74 -23.11 -13.79
N GLY A 516 32.09 -23.04 -13.78
CA GLY A 516 32.98 -22.72 -14.88
C GLY A 516 34.42 -22.57 -14.39
N ALA A 517 35.37 -22.19 -15.22
CA ALA A 517 36.80 -22.14 -14.90
C ALA A 517 37.19 -21.21 -13.71
N ALA A 518 36.27 -20.39 -13.23
CA ALA A 518 36.43 -19.59 -12.02
C ALA A 518 35.17 -19.68 -11.15
N VAL A 519 35.22 -20.53 -10.13
CA VAL A 519 34.18 -20.54 -9.06
C VAL A 519 34.35 -19.28 -8.25
N ARG A 520 33.39 -18.35 -8.29
CA ARG A 520 33.29 -17.27 -7.33
C ARG A 520 32.21 -17.61 -6.30
N GLU A 521 32.67 -17.89 -5.09
CA GLU A 521 31.81 -18.04 -3.93
C GLU A 521 31.55 -16.66 -3.35
N MET A 522 30.28 -16.22 -3.31
CA MET A 522 29.86 -15.06 -2.51
C MET A 522 29.04 -15.59 -1.34
N ARG A 523 29.43 -15.18 -0.14
CA ARG A 523 28.73 -15.58 1.08
C ARG A 523 27.78 -14.47 1.49
N PHE A 524 26.50 -14.74 1.43
CA PHE A 524 25.50 -13.93 2.09
C PHE A 524 25.25 -14.50 3.49
N ARG A 525 25.23 -13.66 4.48
CA ARG A 525 24.82 -14.07 5.81
C ARG A 525 23.33 -13.79 5.94
N PHE A 526 22.57 -14.83 6.05
CA PHE A 526 21.13 -14.84 6.06
C PHE A 526 20.70 -15.74 7.23
N ASN A 527 19.87 -15.20 8.10
CA ASN A 527 19.33 -15.94 9.25
C ASN A 527 17.81 -15.76 9.27
N PRO A 528 17.04 -16.51 8.45
CA PRO A 528 15.61 -16.42 8.44
C PRO A 528 15.03 -17.17 9.63
N GLU A 529 14.01 -16.59 10.24
CA GLU A 529 13.16 -17.28 11.20
C GLU A 529 11.71 -17.33 10.69
N LEU A 530 10.98 -18.34 11.16
CA LEU A 530 9.60 -18.58 10.78
C LEU A 530 8.65 -18.17 11.89
N SER A 531 7.60 -17.45 11.52
CA SER A 531 6.46 -17.24 12.40
C SER A 531 5.38 -18.28 12.09
N VAL A 532 5.55 -19.50 12.55
CA VAL A 532 4.58 -20.59 12.35
C VAL A 532 4.18 -21.19 13.67
N GLY A 533 2.91 -21.02 14.05
CA GLY A 533 2.30 -21.76 15.17
C GLY A 533 2.92 -21.53 16.55
N ALA A 534 4.07 -20.86 16.63
CA ALA A 534 4.70 -20.45 17.88
C ALA A 534 3.99 -19.20 18.43
N GLU A 535 3.92 -19.05 19.73
CA GLU A 535 3.37 -17.84 20.34
C GLU A 535 4.19 -16.61 19.97
N SER A 536 5.49 -16.77 19.77
CA SER A 536 6.42 -15.74 19.27
C SER A 536 7.59 -16.36 18.54
N ALA A 537 8.17 -15.65 17.58
CA ALA A 537 9.42 -15.98 16.90
C ALA A 537 10.33 -14.75 16.86
N ALA A 538 11.64 -14.95 16.75
CA ALA A 538 12.61 -13.87 16.70
C ALA A 538 13.67 -14.14 15.64
N ALA A 539 14.02 -13.12 14.86
CA ALA A 539 15.19 -13.10 13.99
C ALA A 539 16.23 -12.14 14.55
N PHE A 540 17.50 -12.47 14.34
CA PHE A 540 18.64 -11.71 14.82
C PHE A 540 19.48 -11.21 13.65
N SER A 541 19.96 -9.97 13.74
CA SER A 541 21.01 -9.53 12.82
C SER A 541 22.29 -10.33 13.06
N ILE A 542 23.14 -10.41 12.04
CA ILE A 542 24.40 -11.18 12.11
C ILE A 542 25.31 -10.75 13.23
N ASP A 543 25.32 -9.45 13.56
CA ASP A 543 26.11 -8.93 14.68
C ASP A 543 25.40 -9.09 16.02
N GLY A 544 24.21 -9.70 16.03
CA GLY A 544 23.40 -9.97 17.22
C GLY A 544 22.83 -8.72 17.90
N LYS A 545 22.94 -7.54 17.27
CA LYS A 545 22.56 -6.27 17.89
C LYS A 545 21.14 -5.81 17.59
N CYS A 546 20.55 -6.29 16.52
CA CYS A 546 19.17 -6.02 16.15
C CYS A 546 18.36 -7.32 16.24
N VAL A 547 17.20 -7.25 16.89
CA VAL A 547 16.28 -8.36 17.07
C VAL A 547 14.92 -7.94 16.55
N LEU A 548 14.33 -8.77 15.69
CA LEU A 548 12.97 -8.62 15.18
C LEU A 548 12.11 -9.73 15.77
N GLN A 549 11.15 -9.38 16.60
CA GLN A 549 10.22 -10.31 17.23
C GLN A 549 8.86 -10.23 16.58
N THR A 550 8.27 -11.38 16.30
CA THR A 550 6.93 -11.54 15.72
C THR A 550 6.07 -12.44 16.60
N THR A 551 4.76 -12.35 16.42
CA THR A 551 3.77 -13.21 17.08
C THR A 551 3.02 -14.00 16.01
N LYS A 552 2.20 -14.98 16.42
CA LYS A 552 1.29 -15.71 15.53
C LYS A 552 0.29 -14.81 14.78
N GLN A 553 0.14 -13.55 15.22
CA GLN A 553 -0.75 -12.58 14.59
C GLN A 553 -0.02 -11.61 13.65
N THR A 554 1.31 -11.61 13.62
CA THR A 554 2.09 -10.64 12.84
C THR A 554 1.87 -10.80 11.33
N PHE A 555 1.79 -12.03 10.84
CA PHE A 555 1.61 -12.31 9.40
C PHE A 555 0.24 -12.96 9.11
N TYR A 556 -0.20 -12.85 7.86
CA TYR A 556 -1.42 -13.51 7.36
C TYR A 556 -1.20 -15.01 7.10
N ASP A 557 0.05 -15.42 6.85
CA ASP A 557 0.46 -16.79 6.53
C ASP A 557 1.89 -17.04 7.01
N THR A 558 2.38 -18.25 6.80
CA THR A 558 3.77 -18.62 7.10
C THR A 558 4.73 -17.77 6.29
N THR A 559 5.55 -16.99 6.98
CA THR A 559 6.50 -16.06 6.36
C THR A 559 7.89 -16.27 6.94
N ALA A 560 8.88 -16.51 6.09
CA ALA A 560 10.29 -16.43 6.46
C ALA A 560 10.68 -14.95 6.57
N PHE A 561 11.29 -14.54 7.68
CA PHE A 561 11.71 -13.17 7.92
C PHE A 561 13.13 -13.13 8.48
N TRP A 562 13.86 -12.05 8.21
CA TRP A 562 15.27 -11.92 8.59
C TRP A 562 15.69 -10.44 8.65
N ILE A 563 16.92 -10.19 9.07
CA ILE A 563 17.49 -8.85 9.19
C ILE A 563 18.79 -8.78 8.37
N GLU A 564 18.89 -7.79 7.50
CA GLU A 564 20.09 -7.49 6.70
C GLU A 564 20.74 -6.21 7.19
N ALA A 565 22.07 -6.17 7.29
CA ALA A 565 22.79 -4.92 7.51
C ALA A 565 22.98 -4.17 6.18
N VAL A 566 22.61 -2.89 6.16
CA VAL A 566 22.78 -2.03 4.98
C VAL A 566 24.20 -1.47 4.95
N GLU A 567 24.95 -1.76 3.88
CA GLU A 567 26.35 -1.32 3.76
C GLU A 567 26.47 0.18 3.47
N ASN A 568 25.60 0.71 2.59
CA ASN A 568 25.57 2.12 2.20
C ASN A 568 24.18 2.71 2.53
N PRO A 569 23.95 3.09 3.80
CA PRO A 569 22.65 3.66 4.18
C PRO A 569 22.48 5.07 3.62
N VAL A 570 21.22 5.48 3.47
CA VAL A 570 20.89 6.89 3.16
C VAL A 570 21.45 7.78 4.25
N SER A 571 22.12 8.85 3.86
CA SER A 571 22.75 9.80 4.78
C SER A 571 21.70 10.51 5.66
N LEU A 572 22.15 10.94 6.82
CA LEU A 572 21.38 11.83 7.70
C LEU A 572 21.74 13.29 7.35
N GLU A 573 20.74 14.17 7.33
CA GLU A 573 20.95 15.61 7.25
C GLU A 573 21.27 16.17 8.65
N THR A 574 20.57 15.65 9.67
CA THR A 574 20.77 15.99 11.08
C THR A 574 20.90 14.72 11.92
N GLY A 575 21.48 14.83 13.11
CA GLY A 575 21.65 13.68 14.03
C GLY A 575 22.85 12.79 13.69
N ARG A 576 22.98 11.67 14.37
CA ARG A 576 24.08 10.70 14.22
C ARG A 576 23.58 9.25 14.39
N PHE A 577 23.99 8.36 13.49
CA PHE A 577 23.78 6.93 13.67
C PHE A 577 24.56 6.41 14.90
N LYS A 578 23.84 5.70 15.78
CA LYS A 578 24.39 5.00 16.94
C LYS A 578 24.36 3.48 16.78
N SER A 579 23.69 2.99 15.76
CA SER A 579 23.74 1.60 15.32
C SER A 579 24.08 1.52 13.83
N LYS A 580 24.28 0.31 13.33
CA LYS A 580 24.16 0.06 11.89
C LYS A 580 22.71 0.32 11.47
N VAL A 581 22.51 0.50 10.18
CA VAL A 581 21.18 0.46 9.57
C VAL A 581 20.85 -0.98 9.23
N TYR A 582 19.66 -1.42 9.64
CA TYR A 582 19.17 -2.78 9.45
C TYR A 582 17.91 -2.74 8.57
N GLN A 583 17.97 -3.40 7.41
CA GLN A 583 16.78 -3.64 6.59
C GLN A 583 16.05 -4.86 7.13
N LEU A 584 14.80 -4.67 7.50
CA LEU A 584 13.92 -5.76 7.90
C LEU A 584 13.28 -6.38 6.66
N GLN A 585 13.26 -7.71 6.60
CA GLN A 585 12.80 -8.46 5.45
C GLN A 585 11.72 -9.48 5.83
N PRO A 586 10.78 -9.80 4.93
CA PRO A 586 10.61 -9.26 3.57
C PRO A 586 9.90 -7.89 3.60
N PHE A 587 10.51 -6.86 3.00
CA PHE A 587 10.01 -5.48 3.06
C PHE A 587 8.66 -5.28 2.33
N ASP A 588 8.35 -6.12 1.35
CA ASP A 588 7.16 -6.05 0.52
C ASP A 588 5.95 -6.80 1.12
N ARG A 589 6.15 -7.51 2.24
CA ARG A 589 5.08 -8.27 2.90
C ARG A 589 4.25 -7.39 3.82
N ALA A 590 2.93 -7.49 3.72
CA ALA A 590 2.03 -6.83 4.64
C ALA A 590 2.00 -7.52 6.00
N LEU A 591 1.97 -6.74 7.07
CA LEU A 591 1.78 -7.24 8.42
C LEU A 591 0.30 -7.16 8.82
N LYS A 592 -0.23 -8.27 9.35
CA LYS A 592 -1.57 -8.33 9.94
C LYS A 592 -1.62 -7.55 11.24
N ASP A 593 -0.61 -7.73 12.09
CA ASP A 593 -0.42 -7.00 13.34
C ASP A 593 1.04 -6.53 13.46
N SER A 594 1.36 -5.83 14.53
CA SER A 594 2.70 -5.31 14.78
C SER A 594 3.74 -6.40 14.97
N ALA A 595 4.95 -6.11 14.53
CA ALA A 595 6.17 -6.73 15.01
C ALA A 595 6.86 -5.81 16.01
N ARG A 596 7.88 -6.31 16.70
CA ARG A 596 8.72 -5.52 17.59
C ARG A 596 10.17 -5.57 17.14
N VAL A 597 10.76 -4.42 16.88
CA VAL A 597 12.21 -4.30 16.68
C VAL A 597 12.88 -3.87 17.98
N SER A 598 14.02 -4.46 18.28
CA SER A 598 14.86 -4.10 19.43
C SER A 598 16.31 -3.98 18.98
N ILE A 599 16.98 -2.87 19.34
CA ILE A 599 18.37 -2.62 18.96
C ILE A 599 19.20 -2.36 20.21
N GLN A 600 20.31 -3.07 20.35
CA GLN A 600 21.19 -3.00 21.50
C GLN A 600 22.11 -1.79 21.43
N LEU A 601 22.13 -0.99 22.48
CA LEU A 601 23.05 0.13 22.67
C LEU A 601 24.37 -0.33 23.29
N LYS A 602 25.44 0.38 23.02
CA LYS A 602 26.73 0.15 23.70
C LYS A 602 26.60 0.50 25.18
N LYS A 603 27.25 -0.28 26.05
CA LYS A 603 27.21 -0.08 27.50
C LYS A 603 27.77 1.27 27.97
N SER A 604 28.70 1.84 27.19
CA SER A 604 29.39 3.10 27.53
C SER A 604 28.66 4.36 27.04
N GLU A 605 27.57 4.25 26.28
CA GLU A 605 26.85 5.40 25.72
C GLU A 605 25.64 5.76 26.58
N SER A 606 25.39 7.05 26.80
CA SER A 606 24.10 7.54 27.30
C SER A 606 23.01 7.16 26.31
N ALA A 607 21.85 6.76 26.80
CA ALA A 607 20.70 6.54 25.92
C ALA A 607 19.82 7.79 25.79
N GLU A 608 20.21 8.87 26.44
CA GLU A 608 19.55 10.16 26.29
C GLU A 608 19.64 10.64 24.83
N LYS A 609 18.59 11.25 24.35
CA LYS A 609 18.48 11.78 22.99
C LYS A 609 18.58 10.71 21.88
N MET A 610 18.41 9.44 22.21
CA MET A 610 18.42 8.35 21.24
C MET A 610 17.03 7.75 21.04
N GLY A 611 16.72 7.37 19.81
CA GLY A 611 15.50 6.66 19.45
C GLY A 611 15.72 5.69 18.31
N ILE A 612 14.74 4.82 18.09
CA ILE A 612 14.68 4.03 16.86
C ILE A 612 13.98 4.86 15.80
N PHE A 613 14.55 4.89 14.62
CA PHE A 613 13.99 5.55 13.44
C PHE A 613 13.86 4.52 12.32
N TYR A 614 12.85 4.68 11.48
CA TYR A 614 12.71 3.94 10.22
C TYR A 614 12.84 4.89 9.04
N TYR A 615 13.26 4.36 7.90
CA TYR A 615 13.41 5.15 6.68
C TYR A 615 12.17 5.05 5.82
N ASP A 616 11.45 6.17 5.67
CA ASP A 616 10.38 6.34 4.69
C ASP A 616 10.92 7.00 3.42
N GLN A 617 10.50 6.54 2.25
CA GLN A 617 11.00 7.09 0.97
C GLN A 617 10.57 8.54 0.71
N LYS A 618 9.49 9.02 1.34
CA LYS A 618 8.95 10.37 1.16
C LYS A 618 9.38 11.31 2.29
N GLU A 619 9.30 10.81 3.52
CA GLU A 619 9.51 11.60 4.75
C GLU A 619 10.95 11.51 5.26
N GLY A 620 11.76 10.57 4.73
CA GLY A 620 13.10 10.31 5.23
C GLY A 620 13.11 9.53 6.56
N TRP A 621 14.11 9.76 7.39
CA TRP A 621 14.22 9.12 8.70
C TRP A 621 13.14 9.64 9.65
N THR A 622 12.24 8.75 10.05
CA THR A 622 11.08 9.05 10.88
C THR A 622 11.16 8.31 12.22
N TYR A 623 10.90 9.01 13.31
CA TYR A 623 10.96 8.46 14.66
C TYR A 623 9.89 7.39 14.90
N LEU A 624 10.32 6.27 15.52
CA LEU A 624 9.43 5.27 16.10
C LEU A 624 9.39 5.44 17.61
N PRO A 625 8.21 5.61 18.23
CA PRO A 625 8.08 5.68 19.67
C PRO A 625 8.73 4.46 20.34
N SER A 626 9.92 4.66 20.89
CA SER A 626 10.77 3.59 21.41
C SER A 626 10.91 3.65 22.93
N LYS A 627 11.07 2.47 23.55
CA LYS A 627 11.26 2.32 24.99
C LYS A 627 12.61 1.66 25.28
N LEU A 628 13.35 2.20 26.24
CA LEU A 628 14.60 1.65 26.69
C LEU A 628 14.38 0.65 27.83
N SER A 629 14.92 -0.57 27.68
CA SER A 629 15.16 -1.49 28.79
C SER A 629 16.54 -1.17 29.42
N ASN A 630 16.54 -0.71 30.65
CA ASN A 630 17.79 -0.36 31.34
C ASN A 630 18.65 -1.60 31.69
N VAL A 631 18.01 -2.76 31.84
CA VAL A 631 18.70 -4.02 32.20
C VAL A 631 19.55 -4.49 31.02
N ASP A 632 18.94 -4.58 29.85
CA ASP A 632 19.57 -5.18 28.66
C ASP A 632 20.14 -4.11 27.71
N ARG A 633 19.93 -2.84 28.02
CA ARG A 633 20.32 -1.72 27.14
C ARG A 633 19.72 -1.83 25.73
N LEU A 634 18.46 -2.31 25.64
CA LEU A 634 17.72 -2.47 24.42
C LEU A 634 16.73 -1.32 24.22
N LEU A 635 16.85 -0.59 23.12
CA LEU A 635 15.76 0.24 22.61
C LEU A 635 14.80 -0.63 21.81
N SER A 636 13.51 -0.57 22.11
CA SER A 636 12.47 -1.37 21.45
C SER A 636 11.32 -0.53 20.99
N ALA A 637 10.81 -0.80 19.78
CA ALA A 637 9.66 -0.13 19.20
C ALA A 637 8.73 -1.14 18.49
N PRO A 638 7.40 -0.93 18.51
CA PRO A 638 6.49 -1.63 17.62
C PRO A 638 6.62 -1.06 16.20
N LEU A 639 6.46 -1.92 15.21
CA LEU A 639 6.41 -1.51 13.80
C LEU A 639 5.34 -2.32 13.06
N TYR A 640 4.81 -1.72 12.00
CA TYR A 640 3.69 -2.24 11.24
C TYR A 640 4.01 -2.47 9.76
N SER A 641 5.25 -2.22 9.38
CA SER A 641 5.84 -2.51 8.07
C SER A 641 7.32 -2.77 8.26
N PHE A 642 7.94 -3.50 7.35
CA PHE A 642 9.36 -3.79 7.39
C PHE A 642 10.13 -2.80 6.54
N GLU A 643 10.69 -1.82 7.21
CA GLU A 643 11.52 -0.77 6.63
C GLU A 643 12.98 -0.92 7.10
N ALA A 644 13.87 -0.09 6.58
CA ALA A 644 15.19 0.07 7.17
C ALA A 644 15.08 0.81 8.50
N VAL A 645 15.74 0.30 9.54
CA VAL A 645 15.71 0.87 10.89
C VAL A 645 17.10 1.10 11.46
N ALA A 646 17.24 2.12 12.28
CA ALA A 646 18.49 2.40 13.00
C ALA A 646 18.22 3.12 14.33
N VAL A 647 19.17 3.06 15.24
CA VAL A 647 19.22 4.00 16.36
C VAL A 647 19.93 5.26 15.91
N ILE A 648 19.24 6.39 16.09
CA ILE A 648 19.79 7.71 15.78
C ILE A 648 19.76 8.56 17.05
N GLU A 649 20.82 9.32 17.29
CA GLU A 649 20.93 10.36 18.31
C GLU A 649 20.52 11.67 17.68
N ASP A 650 19.52 12.32 18.27
CA ASP A 650 19.11 13.68 17.93
C ASP A 650 19.41 14.61 19.11
N THR A 651 20.23 15.61 18.85
CA THR A 651 20.63 16.62 19.85
C THR A 651 20.15 18.03 19.48
N VAL A 652 19.35 18.15 18.42
CA VAL A 652 18.84 19.41 17.93
C VAL A 652 17.50 19.69 18.58
N PRO A 653 17.33 20.77 19.34
CA PRO A 653 16.05 21.06 19.95
C PRO A 653 15.05 21.66 18.94
N PRO A 654 13.75 21.53 19.19
CA PRO A 654 12.70 22.10 18.36
C PRO A 654 12.88 23.59 18.09
N ARG A 655 12.47 24.04 16.91
CA ARG A 655 12.45 25.46 16.53
C ARG A 655 11.07 26.05 16.83
N ILE A 656 11.07 27.25 17.44
CA ILE A 656 9.87 28.04 17.79
C ILE A 656 10.00 29.41 17.09
N TYR A 657 9.19 29.66 16.05
CA TYR A 657 9.33 30.85 15.21
C TYR A 657 8.00 31.33 14.63
N ASP A 658 8.01 32.48 13.94
CA ASP A 658 6.85 33.12 13.28
C ASP A 658 5.62 33.26 14.18
N PHE A 659 5.84 33.66 15.44
CA PHE A 659 4.74 33.84 16.38
C PHE A 659 4.02 35.18 16.20
N PHE A 660 2.70 35.09 16.22
CA PHE A 660 1.80 36.20 16.49
C PHE A 660 1.16 35.94 17.88
N PRO A 661 1.29 36.91 18.85
CA PRO A 661 1.87 38.24 18.71
C PRO A 661 3.39 38.24 18.53
N GLY A 662 3.90 39.31 17.90
CA GLY A 662 5.33 39.56 17.76
C GLY A 662 5.93 40.18 19.03
N GLN A 663 7.25 40.04 19.19
CA GLN A 663 8.02 40.60 20.31
C GLN A 663 7.89 42.12 20.34
N ASN A 664 7.53 42.72 21.51
CA ASN A 664 7.35 44.14 21.79
C ASN A 664 6.32 44.86 20.88
N ALA A 665 5.43 44.09 20.23
CA ALA A 665 4.39 44.64 19.40
C ALA A 665 3.18 45.14 20.26
N SER A 666 2.40 46.04 19.69
CA SER A 666 1.18 46.56 20.31
C SER A 666 -0.01 46.31 19.39
N TYR A 667 -1.12 45.86 19.95
CA TYR A 667 -2.30 45.47 19.21
C TYR A 667 -3.56 46.14 19.79
N SER A 668 -4.56 46.37 18.93
CA SER A 668 -5.90 46.72 19.40
C SER A 668 -6.58 45.51 20.05
N SER A 669 -7.26 45.72 21.15
CA SER A 669 -8.03 44.66 21.82
C SER A 669 -9.06 44.00 20.90
N THR A 670 -9.65 44.72 19.96
CA THR A 670 -10.62 44.21 19.01
C THR A 670 -10.01 43.35 17.89
N ASP A 671 -8.74 43.58 17.56
CA ASP A 671 -8.04 42.89 16.46
C ASP A 671 -7.23 41.71 16.97
N PHE A 672 -6.99 41.64 18.28
CA PHE A 672 -6.22 40.54 18.89
C PHE A 672 -7.14 39.40 19.30
N THR A 673 -7.40 38.45 18.36
CA THR A 673 -8.35 37.36 18.56
C THR A 673 -7.68 35.97 18.57
N THR A 674 -6.40 35.90 18.18
CA THR A 674 -5.72 34.62 17.99
C THR A 674 -4.25 34.73 18.37
N ILE A 675 -3.71 33.69 18.96
CA ILE A 675 -2.26 33.43 19.09
C ILE A 675 -1.90 32.28 18.14
N SER A 676 -0.87 32.47 17.33
CA SER A 676 -0.41 31.43 16.40
C SER A 676 1.10 31.47 16.18
N GLY A 677 1.68 30.36 15.70
CA GLY A 677 3.09 30.32 15.39
C GLY A 677 3.53 28.93 14.93
N LYS A 678 4.81 28.81 14.60
CA LYS A 678 5.40 27.56 14.13
C LYS A 678 6.22 26.88 15.22
N VAL A 679 6.01 25.56 15.35
CA VAL A 679 6.80 24.69 16.22
C VAL A 679 7.13 23.43 15.43
N GLU A 680 8.40 23.22 15.15
CA GLU A 680 8.82 22.05 14.38
C GLU A 680 10.15 21.50 14.86
N ASP A 681 10.36 20.24 14.56
CA ASP A 681 11.60 19.51 14.75
C ASP A 681 11.88 18.65 13.50
N ASP A 682 13.14 18.63 13.05
CA ASP A 682 13.49 18.08 11.74
C ASP A 682 13.76 16.55 11.78
N LEU A 683 13.98 15.95 12.97
CA LEU A 683 14.36 14.55 13.06
C LEU A 683 13.44 13.75 14.01
N ALA A 684 13.49 14.03 15.32
CA ALA A 684 12.65 13.30 16.28
C ALA A 684 11.17 13.73 16.21
N GLY A 685 10.92 14.95 15.72
CA GLY A 685 9.59 15.51 15.56
C GLY A 685 8.90 15.88 16.88
N ILE A 686 7.81 16.60 16.77
CA ILE A 686 6.88 16.86 17.89
C ILE A 686 5.82 15.78 17.87
N GLY A 687 5.69 15.03 18.96
CA GLY A 687 4.79 13.89 18.98
C GLY A 687 3.32 14.29 19.07
N LYS A 688 2.97 15.16 20.01
CA LYS A 688 1.58 15.62 20.25
C LYS A 688 1.56 17.03 20.81
N ASP A 689 0.37 17.64 20.86
CA ASP A 689 0.12 18.92 21.52
C ASP A 689 0.66 18.99 22.96
N LYS A 690 0.58 17.91 23.73
CA LYS A 690 1.14 17.82 25.11
C LYS A 690 2.67 18.03 25.20
N ASP A 691 3.39 17.84 24.07
CA ASP A 691 4.82 18.07 23.99
C ASP A 691 5.16 19.56 23.75
N ILE A 692 4.11 20.37 23.60
CA ILE A 692 4.17 21.83 23.53
C ILE A 692 3.37 22.40 24.71
N GLN A 693 3.96 23.32 25.43
CA GLN A 693 3.29 24.08 26.51
C GLN A 693 3.24 25.56 26.11
N MET A 694 2.11 26.18 26.30
CA MET A 694 1.92 27.61 26.03
C MET A 694 1.19 28.26 27.21
N THR A 695 1.72 29.34 27.71
CA THR A 695 1.12 30.11 28.80
C THR A 695 1.07 31.58 28.45
N LEU A 696 -0.02 32.26 28.88
CA LEU A 696 -0.17 33.71 28.82
C LEU A 696 -0.26 34.23 30.26
N ASP A 697 0.67 35.09 30.68
CA ASP A 697 0.83 35.56 32.05
C ASP A 697 0.78 34.44 33.11
N GLY A 698 1.37 33.28 32.76
CA GLY A 698 1.41 32.10 33.62
C GLY A 698 0.18 31.18 33.51
N GLU A 699 -0.91 31.62 32.90
CA GLU A 699 -2.12 30.82 32.71
C GLU A 699 -1.96 29.91 31.48
N SER A 700 -2.25 28.60 31.66
CA SER A 700 -2.11 27.58 30.58
C SER A 700 -3.17 27.80 29.51
N LEU A 701 -2.71 27.78 28.25
CA LEU A 701 -3.56 27.81 27.06
C LEU A 701 -3.73 26.42 26.51
N TYR A 702 -4.95 26.01 26.16
CA TYR A 702 -5.30 24.75 25.50
C TYR A 702 -5.51 25.02 24.02
N PHE A 703 -4.50 24.81 23.21
CA PHE A 703 -4.40 25.23 21.82
C PHE A 703 -4.37 24.04 20.87
N GLU A 704 -4.68 24.28 19.62
CA GLU A 704 -4.52 23.32 18.54
C GLU A 704 -3.08 23.27 18.07
N TYR A 705 -2.52 22.08 17.94
CA TYR A 705 -1.29 21.83 17.19
C TYR A 705 -1.64 21.11 15.89
N HIS A 706 -1.29 21.68 14.74
CA HIS A 706 -1.48 21.08 13.44
C HIS A 706 -0.19 20.37 13.00
N PRO A 707 -0.11 19.05 13.06
CA PRO A 707 1.16 18.34 12.91
C PRO A 707 1.77 18.44 11.50
N ILE A 708 0.94 18.54 10.44
CA ILE A 708 1.41 18.68 9.06
C ILE A 708 1.89 20.11 8.77
N LYS A 709 1.16 21.11 9.23
CA LYS A 709 1.54 22.53 9.09
C LYS A 709 2.59 22.97 10.10
N LYS A 710 2.82 22.14 11.14
CA LYS A 710 3.72 22.43 12.26
C LYS A 710 3.36 23.75 12.94
N GLU A 711 2.06 23.98 13.11
CA GLU A 711 1.48 25.25 13.58
C GLU A 711 0.70 25.06 14.87
N VAL A 712 0.95 25.92 15.85
CA VAL A 712 0.10 26.09 17.02
C VAL A 712 -0.89 27.21 16.77
N ARG A 713 -2.16 27.02 17.21
CA ARG A 713 -3.19 28.03 17.10
C ARG A 713 -4.09 28.04 18.37
N TYR A 714 -4.23 29.17 18.98
CA TYR A 714 -5.16 29.41 20.10
C TYR A 714 -6.08 30.56 19.76
N ARG A 715 -7.38 30.36 19.84
CA ARG A 715 -8.40 31.41 19.71
C ARG A 715 -8.81 31.90 21.09
N LEU A 716 -8.72 33.18 21.30
CA LEU A 716 -9.09 33.80 22.54
C LEU A 716 -10.59 33.63 22.84
N ASP A 717 -10.93 33.45 24.12
CA ASP A 717 -12.33 33.34 24.60
C ASP A 717 -13.08 34.69 24.65
N GLY A 718 -12.37 35.77 24.35
CA GLY A 718 -12.88 37.14 24.42
C GLY A 718 -11.75 38.13 24.17
N PHE A 719 -11.99 39.42 24.39
CA PHE A 719 -10.98 40.45 24.23
C PHE A 719 -10.05 40.48 25.44
N LEU A 720 -8.74 40.61 25.19
CA LEU A 720 -7.79 40.94 26.24
C LEU A 720 -7.97 42.43 26.65
N GLY A 721 -7.91 42.70 27.94
CA GLY A 721 -7.90 44.05 28.44
C GLY A 721 -6.63 44.81 28.04
N ALA A 722 -6.66 46.17 28.15
CA ALA A 722 -5.44 46.95 27.94
C ALA A 722 -4.39 46.59 28.98
N GLY A 723 -3.15 46.29 28.54
CA GLY A 723 -2.06 45.86 29.41
C GLY A 723 -0.86 45.29 28.67
N GLN A 724 0.16 44.97 29.43
CA GLN A 724 1.30 44.19 28.94
C GLN A 724 1.10 42.72 29.27
N TYR A 725 1.47 41.84 28.34
CA TYR A 725 1.29 40.42 28.43
C TYR A 725 2.62 39.69 28.13
N GLN A 726 2.82 38.56 28.80
CA GLN A 726 3.94 37.65 28.57
C GLN A 726 3.40 36.31 28.06
N LEU A 727 3.77 35.95 26.83
CA LEU A 727 3.52 34.63 26.21
C LEU A 727 4.78 33.79 26.30
N VAL A 728 4.67 32.61 26.91
CA VAL A 728 5.78 31.65 27.01
C VAL A 728 5.41 30.36 26.26
N ILE A 729 6.26 29.94 25.33
CA ILE A 729 6.08 28.70 24.56
C ILE A 729 7.27 27.81 24.86
N THR A 730 7.00 26.58 25.25
CA THR A 730 8.02 25.53 25.43
C THR A 730 7.66 24.34 24.58
N ALA A 731 8.59 23.85 23.77
CA ALA A 731 8.43 22.65 22.96
C ALA A 731 9.49 21.62 23.30
N THR A 732 9.09 20.35 23.33
CA THR A 732 9.96 19.20 23.59
C THR A 732 9.77 18.19 22.45
N ASP A 733 10.86 17.73 21.81
CA ASP A 733 10.80 16.68 20.81
C ASP A 733 10.61 15.29 21.45
N GLN A 734 10.41 14.29 20.61
CA GLN A 734 10.12 12.93 21.09
C GLN A 734 11.31 12.20 21.74
N VAL A 735 12.53 12.73 21.65
CA VAL A 735 13.72 12.23 22.37
C VAL A 735 14.13 13.15 23.54
N GLY A 736 13.36 14.22 23.78
CA GLY A 736 13.47 15.07 24.96
C GLY A 736 14.38 16.30 24.82
N ASN A 737 14.73 16.75 23.58
CA ASN A 737 15.35 18.07 23.42
C ASN A 737 14.29 19.14 23.61
N ARG A 738 14.65 20.25 24.22
CA ARG A 738 13.71 21.28 24.64
C ARG A 738 14.13 22.67 24.21
N SER A 739 13.18 23.45 23.71
CA SER A 739 13.30 24.88 23.45
C SER A 739 12.23 25.67 24.21
N THR A 740 12.57 26.89 24.59
CA THR A 740 11.62 27.84 25.16
C THR A 740 11.77 29.20 24.48
N LYS A 741 10.63 29.84 24.19
CA LYS A 741 10.57 31.18 23.64
C LYS A 741 9.61 32.04 24.49
N GLU A 742 10.06 33.21 24.85
CA GLU A 742 9.27 34.21 25.57
C GLU A 742 9.01 35.41 24.66
N ILE A 743 7.78 35.88 24.66
CA ILE A 743 7.31 37.01 23.85
C ILE A 743 6.52 37.97 24.78
N THR A 744 6.97 39.21 24.83
CA THR A 744 6.22 40.29 25.51
C THR A 744 5.53 41.14 24.45
N PHE A 745 4.28 41.54 24.72
CA PHE A 745 3.48 42.39 23.83
C PHE A 745 2.50 43.21 24.65
N SER A 746 1.89 44.22 24.04
CA SER A 746 0.87 45.05 24.68
C SER A 746 -0.44 45.01 23.90
N VAL A 747 -1.55 45.19 24.64
CA VAL A 747 -2.90 45.40 24.09
C VAL A 747 -3.39 46.72 24.55
N ASN A 748 -3.94 47.56 23.64
CA ASN A 748 -4.45 48.93 23.90
C ASN A 748 -5.97 48.97 23.83
#